data_a081a9519cbcf40b06bc0da2b404eae7
#
_entry.id   a081a9519cbcf40b06bc0da2b404eae7
#
_cell.length_a   1.000
_cell.length_b   1.000
_cell.length_c   1.000
_cell.angle_alpha   90.00
_cell.angle_beta   90.00
_cell.angle_gamma   90.00
#
_symmetry.space_group_name_H-M   'P 1'
#
loop_
_entity.id
_entity.type
_entity.pdbx_description
1 polymer ?
#
loop_
_entity_poly.entity_id
_entity_poly.type
_entity_poly.pdbx_seq_one_letter_code
_entity_poly.pdbx_strand_id
1 'polypeptide(L)'
;MAAIFIVSMSPLIVYAQTSFIPLPAGTLEGRLPNGLRYLILRNSSPASRIEFRLVMEVGSVQETEQEKGCAHFLEHVAFGGTTHFPKRSLVEYLESLGMKYGQDINAFTGFDRTIYMFAVPADHQKEEVIDRSLLIMRDWLDGISMSSEKVENEKGIILEELRGYDLGDDFYSLKIGQGIFGHRIPLGTVEDIRKVTPQILEGYYQKWYVPSLATLIVVGDISPQDIEIKIKEGFSSLQKRPVNGFRTYPLEYTKGIHLSEIRDSLQTKTKVELMIPHPCVVERTMEDAVMKQMGRLLVRAVSSRFQGRKLKTSVSDQWYLSDKNHLVLTVEGQNRSELLAAISATVAELNELIRHGWQEEELEDIKDDFCHLMQSGTGNLSRSSSAWCDDFVDYVISGDRYLTDTTRQEQLKTDIRKVEGSSLQALLKEWLSYYKETLLVGCSSHTGLGAPLTKEEIADAWAQGEQTECTAYSYVRPDRKEETEIATPPCLASRQFFDSTFIARIVEYPHTRIREVELKNGIRLVLKPTQEADTALLLTSFAPFGTSSLPDEKYPLLEGIGYMDMGGIAKVDGEMLSDYLSQKEISLTMAMENHWHGFIGMASVAHAPEFFNLIFEKIFDPELKYDDFEEIRQELLKDYGKETMLEKMLKRAPDRLLSARMDELMGAAIPRSSNKLSIDQIKSQNLDSIAVFYKELYARPEGTTYVICGNFDTDTIMRQFVSVFGRIPASLCPSEYSYPHFELPVEKHIEGFPNDNETQTLFDYLFFGYYQPGLKSTLTLKLMRDVIRNRLISVLRERESLVYSPYISLMYEGIPWRTFYFDINASADNRNMPEIDILLKEILHKLQLQEIGEEELRNIKRSFLIAKREALNEEAPANWRTTLVGLLKNGESLADFEQYEQCLESITPATLREAFNSYLSLENYSLLYLSKNKLKNDTKNN
;
A
#
# COMPACT_ATOMS: atom_id res chain seq x y z
N MET A 1 -29.69 6.55 34.78
CA MET A 1 -30.83 5.62 34.53
C MET A 1 -30.82 5.42 33.01
N ALA A 2 -30.19 4.35 32.56
CA ALA A 2 -30.19 3.98 31.16
C ALA A 2 -31.53 3.27 30.83
N ALA A 3 -32.33 3.87 30.00
CA ALA A 3 -33.53 3.24 29.48
C ALA A 3 -33.15 2.32 28.32
N ILE A 4 -33.21 1.02 28.60
CA ILE A 4 -33.12 -0.02 27.58
C ILE A 4 -34.43 0.02 26.78
N PHE A 5 -34.39 0.53 25.54
CA PHE A 5 -35.50 0.35 24.61
C PHE A 5 -35.34 -1.05 23.96
N ILE A 6 -36.10 -2.01 24.49
CA ILE A 6 -36.33 -3.30 23.83
C ILE A 6 -37.35 -3.06 22.71
N VAL A 7 -36.86 -3.01 21.48
CA VAL A 7 -37.71 -3.11 20.29
C VAL A 7 -38.13 -4.57 20.14
N SER A 8 -39.44 -4.81 20.19
CA SER A 8 -40.05 -6.13 19.99
C SER A 8 -39.81 -6.57 18.52
N MET A 9 -38.77 -7.36 18.28
CA MET A 9 -38.59 -8.09 17.03
C MET A 9 -39.42 -9.39 17.06
N SER A 10 -40.23 -9.59 16.05
CA SER A 10 -40.88 -10.86 15.72
C SER A 10 -39.87 -11.98 15.43
N PRO A 11 -40.21 -13.24 15.44
CA PRO A 11 -39.42 -14.33 16.03
C PRO A 11 -38.06 -14.50 15.37
N LEU A 12 -37.05 -13.95 16.00
CA LEU A 12 -35.67 -14.32 15.75
C LEU A 12 -35.46 -15.79 16.17
N ILE A 13 -34.78 -16.49 15.28
CA ILE A 13 -34.24 -17.83 15.49
C ILE A 13 -33.63 -17.91 16.90
N VAL A 14 -34.12 -18.80 17.71
CA VAL A 14 -33.58 -19.09 19.06
C VAL A 14 -32.18 -19.70 18.87
N TYR A 15 -31.16 -18.90 18.93
CA TYR A 15 -29.78 -19.34 19.13
C TYR A 15 -29.60 -19.62 20.63
N ALA A 16 -29.41 -20.89 20.98
CA ALA A 16 -28.99 -21.30 22.28
C ALA A 16 -27.60 -20.78 22.60
N GLN A 17 -27.47 -20.00 23.67
CA GLN A 17 -26.26 -19.43 24.25
C GLN A 17 -25.38 -18.64 23.24
N THR A 18 -25.36 -17.32 23.36
CA THR A 18 -24.41 -16.44 22.72
C THR A 18 -22.97 -16.85 23.05
N SER A 19 -22.40 -17.72 22.22
CA SER A 19 -21.00 -18.10 22.39
C SER A 19 -20.10 -17.07 21.66
N PHE A 20 -19.10 -16.57 22.39
CA PHE A 20 -18.09 -15.72 21.79
C PHE A 20 -17.40 -16.43 20.61
N ILE A 21 -17.03 -15.68 19.60
CA ILE A 21 -16.11 -16.15 18.56
C ILE A 21 -14.80 -16.53 19.27
N PRO A 22 -14.30 -17.76 19.14
CA PRO A 22 -13.05 -18.17 19.79
C PRO A 22 -11.87 -17.41 19.19
N LEU A 23 -10.85 -17.19 20.00
CA LEU A 23 -9.54 -16.77 19.47
C LEU A 23 -8.97 -17.86 18.54
N PRO A 24 -8.02 -17.53 17.66
CA PRO A 24 -7.36 -18.48 16.77
C PRO A 24 -6.89 -19.72 17.53
N ALA A 25 -7.04 -20.89 16.89
CA ALA A 25 -6.64 -22.14 17.50
C ALA A 25 -5.17 -22.14 17.93
N GLY A 26 -4.87 -22.58 19.14
CA GLY A 26 -3.52 -22.56 19.71
C GLY A 26 -3.11 -21.25 20.37
N THR A 27 -3.98 -20.22 20.38
CA THR A 27 -3.72 -19.00 21.15
C THR A 27 -3.70 -19.30 22.64
N LEU A 28 -2.63 -18.89 23.32
CA LEU A 28 -2.50 -18.94 24.75
C LEU A 28 -2.72 -17.52 25.30
N GLU A 29 -3.81 -17.32 26.02
CA GLU A 29 -4.14 -16.07 26.69
C GLU A 29 -3.99 -16.24 28.20
N GLY A 30 -3.41 -15.25 28.88
CA GLY A 30 -3.27 -15.27 30.33
C GLY A 30 -3.12 -13.88 30.94
N ARG A 31 -3.17 -13.86 32.29
CA ARG A 31 -2.96 -12.63 33.07
C ARG A 31 -2.13 -12.92 34.31
N LEU A 32 -1.10 -12.12 34.55
CA LEU A 32 -0.27 -12.21 35.74
C LEU A 32 -0.98 -11.60 36.96
N PRO A 33 -0.57 -11.96 38.21
CA PRO A 33 -1.15 -11.39 39.44
C PRO A 33 -1.06 -9.86 39.53
N ASN A 34 -0.06 -9.26 38.89
CA ASN A 34 0.11 -7.81 38.85
C ASN A 34 -0.82 -7.11 37.85
N GLY A 35 -1.54 -7.89 37.02
CA GLY A 35 -2.50 -7.41 36.05
C GLY A 35 -2.04 -7.44 34.58
N LEU A 36 -0.76 -7.68 34.32
CA LEU A 36 -0.24 -7.78 32.95
C LEU A 36 -0.94 -8.91 32.18
N ARG A 37 -1.51 -8.60 31.03
CA ARG A 37 -2.12 -9.57 30.12
C ARG A 37 -1.10 -10.03 29.07
N TYR A 38 -1.26 -11.22 28.54
CA TYR A 38 -0.46 -11.70 27.42
C TYR A 38 -1.27 -12.56 26.47
N LEU A 39 -0.92 -12.49 25.18
CA LEU A 39 -1.44 -13.28 24.08
C LEU A 39 -0.26 -13.88 23.32
N ILE A 40 -0.25 -15.19 23.16
CA ILE A 40 0.86 -15.92 22.52
C ILE A 40 0.26 -16.86 21.47
N LEU A 41 0.77 -16.79 20.25
CA LEU A 41 0.35 -17.67 19.16
C LEU A 41 1.56 -18.21 18.40
N ARG A 42 1.57 -19.51 18.17
CA ARG A 42 2.53 -20.11 17.25
C ARG A 42 2.08 -19.88 15.82
N ASN A 43 2.92 -19.26 15.02
CA ASN A 43 2.70 -19.07 13.58
C ASN A 43 4.07 -19.14 12.85
N SER A 44 4.11 -19.82 11.72
CA SER A 44 5.36 -19.98 10.93
C SER A 44 5.33 -19.20 9.60
N SER A 45 4.46 -18.23 9.47
CA SER A 45 4.37 -17.36 8.29
C SER A 45 4.73 -15.90 8.68
N PRO A 46 5.90 -15.39 8.24
CA PRO A 46 7.03 -16.15 7.66
C PRO A 46 7.73 -17.04 8.69
N ALA A 47 8.38 -18.11 8.19
CA ALA A 47 9.16 -19.00 9.04
C ALA A 47 10.35 -18.26 9.69
N SER A 48 10.75 -18.73 10.87
CA SER A 48 11.89 -18.19 11.60
C SER A 48 11.81 -16.70 11.95
N ARG A 49 10.61 -16.18 12.14
CA ARG A 49 10.36 -14.80 12.58
C ARG A 49 9.46 -14.79 13.82
N ILE A 50 9.71 -13.86 14.73
CA ILE A 50 8.91 -13.64 15.94
C ILE A 50 8.55 -12.17 16.00
N GLU A 51 7.26 -11.87 16.10
CA GLU A 51 6.69 -10.55 16.28
C GLU A 51 6.41 -10.30 17.77
N PHE A 52 6.79 -9.13 18.24
CA PHE A 52 6.53 -8.66 19.60
C PHE A 52 5.75 -7.34 19.55
N ARG A 53 4.69 -7.27 20.36
CA ARG A 53 3.94 -6.03 20.61
C ARG A 53 3.77 -5.82 22.09
N LEU A 54 4.03 -4.62 22.58
CA LEU A 54 3.60 -4.14 23.90
C LEU A 54 2.50 -3.13 23.66
N VAL A 55 1.28 -3.49 23.97
CA VAL A 55 0.10 -2.62 23.85
C VAL A 55 -0.15 -1.98 25.22
N MET A 56 -0.02 -0.67 25.28
CA MET A 56 -0.48 0.14 26.39
C MET A 56 -1.88 0.67 26.07
N GLU A 57 -2.87 0.34 26.90
CA GLU A 57 -4.26 0.85 26.79
C GLU A 57 -4.34 2.32 27.24
N VAL A 58 -3.37 3.13 26.85
CA VAL A 58 -3.16 4.52 27.27
C VAL A 58 -2.65 5.32 26.09
N GLY A 59 -3.28 6.44 25.83
CA GLY A 59 -2.88 7.39 24.79
C GLY A 59 -3.15 8.83 25.22
N SER A 60 -3.32 9.72 24.26
CA SER A 60 -3.43 11.15 24.53
C SER A 60 -4.71 11.57 25.30
N VAL A 61 -5.79 10.79 25.25
CA VAL A 61 -7.03 11.12 26.01
C VAL A 61 -6.87 11.01 27.52
N GLN A 62 -5.83 10.34 28.02
CA GLN A 62 -5.49 10.27 29.42
C GLN A 62 -4.66 11.44 29.93
N GLU A 63 -4.19 12.31 29.04
CA GLU A 63 -3.38 13.49 29.38
C GLU A 63 -4.22 14.56 30.10
N THR A 64 -3.64 15.20 31.07
CA THR A 64 -4.16 16.46 31.64
C THR A 64 -3.77 17.66 30.76
N GLU A 65 -4.26 18.87 31.08
CA GLU A 65 -3.86 20.10 30.37
C GLU A 65 -2.34 20.37 30.42
N GLN A 66 -1.66 19.87 31.46
CA GLN A 66 -0.21 20.04 31.60
C GLN A 66 0.60 18.91 30.94
N GLU A 67 -0.05 17.82 30.62
CA GLU A 67 0.57 16.61 30.05
C GLU A 67 0.34 16.48 28.52
N LYS A 68 -0.28 17.49 27.87
CA LYS A 68 -0.56 17.45 26.43
C LYS A 68 0.71 17.14 25.62
N GLY A 69 0.61 16.12 24.75
CA GLY A 69 1.72 15.61 23.93
C GLY A 69 2.64 14.64 24.65
N CYS A 70 2.43 14.35 25.96
CA CYS A 70 3.30 13.42 26.69
C CYS A 70 3.22 11.99 26.22
N ALA A 71 2.05 11.51 25.75
CA ALA A 71 1.89 10.15 25.26
C ALA A 71 2.82 9.88 24.07
N HIS A 72 2.79 10.75 23.07
CA HIS A 72 3.63 10.68 21.88
C HIS A 72 5.09 10.97 22.19
N PHE A 73 5.36 11.98 23.04
CA PHE A 73 6.71 12.28 23.46
C PHE A 73 7.40 11.11 24.17
N LEU A 74 6.65 10.39 25.02
CA LEU A 74 7.16 9.21 25.71
C LEU A 74 7.50 8.07 24.75
N GLU A 75 6.71 7.91 23.68
CA GLU A 75 7.01 6.97 22.61
C GLU A 75 8.38 7.22 22.01
N HIS A 76 8.71 8.45 21.64
CA HIS A 76 10.02 8.83 21.11
C HIS A 76 11.14 8.52 22.12
N VAL A 77 10.96 8.98 23.35
CA VAL A 77 11.96 8.79 24.41
C VAL A 77 12.25 7.31 24.69
N ALA A 78 11.30 6.40 24.45
CA ALA A 78 11.47 4.97 24.71
C ALA A 78 12.61 4.33 23.88
N PHE A 79 12.90 4.85 22.70
CA PHE A 79 13.98 4.33 21.85
C PHE A 79 15.36 4.88 22.17
N GLY A 80 15.43 5.98 22.87
CA GLY A 80 16.69 6.65 23.19
C GLY A 80 17.39 6.13 24.44
N GLY A 81 16.92 5.06 25.10
CA GLY A 81 17.59 4.32 26.18
C GLY A 81 16.67 3.96 27.34
N THR A 82 17.02 2.81 27.92
CA THR A 82 16.30 2.22 29.05
C THR A 82 17.29 1.74 30.12
N THR A 83 16.79 1.15 31.20
CA THR A 83 17.60 0.65 32.31
C THR A 83 18.69 -0.35 31.87
N HIS A 84 18.33 -1.33 31.01
CA HIS A 84 19.27 -2.35 30.57
C HIS A 84 19.90 -2.04 29.21
N PHE A 85 19.32 -1.11 28.46
CA PHE A 85 19.79 -0.67 27.16
C PHE A 85 20.04 0.84 27.15
N PRO A 86 21.21 1.29 27.65
CA PRO A 86 21.51 2.71 27.74
C PRO A 86 21.68 3.34 26.36
N LYS A 87 21.30 4.59 26.22
CA LYS A 87 21.36 5.35 24.96
C LYS A 87 20.60 4.59 23.84
N ARG A 88 21.21 4.45 22.68
CA ARG A 88 20.64 3.79 21.51
C ARG A 88 20.87 2.28 21.48
N SER A 89 21.48 1.69 22.51
CA SER A 89 21.90 0.29 22.46
C SER A 89 20.76 -0.73 22.26
N LEU A 90 19.50 -0.35 22.54
CA LEU A 90 18.32 -1.14 22.20
C LEU A 90 18.15 -1.25 20.67
N VAL A 91 18.15 -0.12 20.00
CA VAL A 91 18.01 -0.06 18.53
C VAL A 91 19.22 -0.74 17.87
N GLU A 92 20.44 -0.44 18.35
CA GLU A 92 21.67 -1.07 17.87
C GLU A 92 21.64 -2.59 18.04
N TYR A 93 21.09 -3.10 19.14
CA TYR A 93 20.92 -4.52 19.33
C TYR A 93 19.97 -5.13 18.29
N LEU A 94 18.80 -4.54 18.08
CA LEU A 94 17.83 -5.03 17.08
C LEU A 94 18.39 -4.90 15.66
N GLU A 95 19.09 -3.83 15.35
CA GLU A 95 19.81 -3.65 14.09
C GLU A 95 20.91 -4.70 13.90
N SER A 96 21.60 -5.14 14.98
CA SER A 96 22.60 -6.23 14.93
C SER A 96 21.98 -7.59 14.59
N LEU A 97 20.69 -7.76 14.83
CA LEU A 97 19.93 -8.91 14.39
C LEU A 97 19.45 -8.80 12.91
N GLY A 98 19.75 -7.68 12.24
CA GLY A 98 19.38 -7.42 10.86
C GLY A 98 18.03 -6.69 10.71
N MET A 99 17.45 -6.20 11.80
CA MET A 99 16.19 -5.45 11.77
C MET A 99 16.43 -3.99 11.38
N LYS A 100 15.44 -3.37 10.74
CA LYS A 100 15.52 -1.98 10.26
C LYS A 100 14.62 -1.07 11.08
N TYR A 101 15.21 0.00 11.62
CA TYR A 101 14.42 1.03 12.29
C TYR A 101 13.41 1.68 11.33
N GLY A 102 12.18 1.88 11.81
CA GLY A 102 11.06 2.39 11.03
C GLY A 102 10.29 1.33 10.22
N GLN A 103 10.90 0.20 9.92
CA GLN A 103 10.26 -0.91 9.20
C GLN A 103 9.95 -2.09 10.13
N ASP A 104 10.98 -2.63 10.80
CA ASP A 104 10.86 -3.79 11.70
C ASP A 104 10.80 -3.39 13.17
N ILE A 105 11.22 -2.19 13.51
CA ILE A 105 11.24 -1.58 14.85
C ILE A 105 10.45 -0.29 14.75
N ASN A 106 9.31 -0.22 15.41
CA ASN A 106 8.41 0.92 15.32
C ASN A 106 7.59 1.10 16.60
N ALA A 107 6.87 2.21 16.71
CA ALA A 107 5.82 2.43 17.69
C ALA A 107 4.72 3.31 17.11
N PHE A 108 3.61 3.39 17.79
CA PHE A 108 2.46 4.19 17.40
C PHE A 108 1.75 4.71 18.64
N THR A 109 1.45 6.00 18.65
CA THR A 109 0.62 6.63 19.67
C THR A 109 -0.68 7.13 19.08
N GLY A 110 -1.80 6.64 19.63
CA GLY A 110 -3.14 7.08 19.31
C GLY A 110 -3.80 7.83 20.49
N PHE A 111 -5.09 8.02 20.35
CA PHE A 111 -5.89 8.66 21.41
C PHE A 111 -6.00 7.81 22.66
N ASP A 112 -6.21 6.50 22.53
CA ASP A 112 -6.52 5.55 23.58
C ASP A 112 -5.45 4.48 23.79
N ARG A 113 -4.37 4.49 22.98
CA ARG A 113 -3.32 3.46 22.99
C ARG A 113 -1.97 3.98 22.64
N THR A 114 -0.93 3.30 23.14
CA THR A 114 0.45 3.39 22.64
C THR A 114 0.96 1.98 22.42
N ILE A 115 1.51 1.68 21.24
CA ILE A 115 1.93 0.35 20.85
C ILE A 115 3.40 0.40 20.48
N TYR A 116 4.22 -0.39 21.17
CA TYR A 116 5.62 -0.61 20.82
C TYR A 116 5.74 -1.95 20.11
N MET A 117 6.47 -1.98 19.01
CA MET A 117 6.52 -3.16 18.17
C MET A 117 7.89 -3.39 17.56
N PHE A 118 8.28 -4.64 17.48
CA PHE A 118 9.41 -5.07 16.67
C PHE A 118 9.29 -6.55 16.31
N ALA A 119 10.04 -6.93 15.28
CA ALA A 119 10.24 -8.30 14.89
C ALA A 119 11.70 -8.72 15.07
N VAL A 120 11.93 -10.01 15.25
CA VAL A 120 13.28 -10.57 15.34
C VAL A 120 13.36 -11.91 14.61
N PRO A 121 14.55 -12.27 14.05
CA PRO A 121 14.77 -13.59 13.47
C PRO A 121 14.88 -14.66 14.57
N ALA A 122 14.42 -15.87 14.27
CA ALA A 122 14.40 -17.00 15.19
C ALA A 122 15.35 -18.15 14.76
N ASP A 123 16.28 -17.90 13.84
CA ASP A 123 17.15 -18.90 13.22
C ASP A 123 18.47 -19.15 13.95
N HIS A 124 18.96 -18.15 14.71
CA HIS A 124 20.19 -18.24 15.49
C HIS A 124 19.99 -17.74 16.91
N GLN A 125 20.59 -18.44 17.89
CA GLN A 125 20.56 -18.06 19.31
C GLN A 125 19.13 -17.71 19.80
N LYS A 126 18.15 -18.43 19.30
CA LYS A 126 16.71 -18.16 19.47
C LYS A 126 16.34 -17.83 20.93
N GLU A 127 16.85 -18.60 21.89
CA GLU A 127 16.55 -18.41 23.32
C GLU A 127 17.09 -17.08 23.83
N GLU A 128 18.32 -16.71 23.50
CA GLU A 128 18.91 -15.42 23.89
C GLU A 128 18.18 -14.24 23.25
N VAL A 129 17.83 -14.38 21.96
CA VAL A 129 17.06 -13.35 21.24
C VAL A 129 15.71 -13.14 21.88
N ILE A 130 14.98 -14.20 22.25
CA ILE A 130 13.70 -14.12 22.95
C ILE A 130 13.87 -13.45 24.33
N ASP A 131 14.86 -13.87 25.11
CA ASP A 131 15.09 -13.33 26.46
C ASP A 131 15.40 -11.82 26.40
N ARG A 132 16.23 -11.39 25.47
CA ARG A 132 16.54 -9.97 25.29
C ARG A 132 15.36 -9.19 24.75
N SER A 133 14.57 -9.79 23.86
CA SER A 133 13.35 -9.18 23.34
C SER A 133 12.31 -8.95 24.45
N LEU A 134 12.11 -9.93 25.30
CA LEU A 134 11.24 -9.78 26.47
C LEU A 134 11.78 -8.76 27.48
N LEU A 135 13.09 -8.65 27.64
CA LEU A 135 13.73 -7.62 28.47
C LEU A 135 13.51 -6.23 27.91
N ILE A 136 13.57 -6.04 26.59
CA ILE A 136 13.20 -4.77 25.93
C ILE A 136 11.73 -4.39 26.25
N MET A 137 10.80 -5.34 26.09
CA MET A 137 9.39 -5.12 26.40
C MET A 137 9.18 -4.75 27.87
N ARG A 138 9.92 -5.38 28.77
CA ARG A 138 9.89 -5.04 30.19
C ARG A 138 10.43 -3.64 30.47
N ASP A 139 11.54 -3.28 29.83
CA ASP A 139 12.16 -1.96 30.01
C ASP A 139 11.27 -0.83 29.47
N TRP A 140 10.53 -1.06 28.41
CA TRP A 140 9.54 -0.08 27.98
C TRP A 140 8.41 0.13 29.00
N LEU A 141 8.04 -0.92 29.73
CA LEU A 141 6.99 -0.84 30.73
C LEU A 141 7.46 -0.21 32.07
N ASP A 142 8.73 -0.43 32.48
CA ASP A 142 9.22 -0.01 33.83
C ASP A 142 10.64 0.53 33.85
N GLY A 143 11.27 0.84 32.70
CA GLY A 143 12.69 1.19 32.65
C GLY A 143 13.08 2.29 31.66
N ILE A 144 12.14 3.09 31.13
CA ILE A 144 12.48 4.17 30.19
C ILE A 144 13.28 5.25 30.92
N SER A 145 14.41 5.67 30.33
CA SER A 145 15.29 6.72 30.86
C SER A 145 14.91 8.11 30.30
N MET A 146 14.76 9.10 31.16
CA MET A 146 14.29 10.45 30.81
C MET A 146 15.26 11.54 31.27
N SER A 147 16.50 11.51 30.72
CA SER A 147 17.47 12.58 31.03
C SER A 147 17.05 13.90 30.38
N SER A 148 17.46 15.02 30.99
CA SER A 148 17.16 16.36 30.45
C SER A 148 17.73 16.55 29.03
N GLU A 149 18.94 16.07 28.78
CA GLU A 149 19.59 16.12 27.47
C GLU A 149 18.76 15.42 26.42
N LYS A 150 18.28 14.22 26.73
CA LYS A 150 17.47 13.39 25.82
C LYS A 150 16.11 14.06 25.52
N VAL A 151 15.42 14.53 26.57
CA VAL A 151 14.12 15.21 26.38
C VAL A 151 14.28 16.47 25.52
N GLU A 152 15.36 17.26 25.70
CA GLU A 152 15.57 18.43 24.86
C GLU A 152 15.91 18.07 23.40
N ASN A 153 16.66 17.00 23.15
CA ASN A 153 16.94 16.53 21.79
C ASN A 153 15.66 16.06 21.10
N GLU A 154 14.82 15.28 21.79
CA GLU A 154 13.58 14.78 21.22
C GLU A 154 12.56 15.89 20.89
N LYS A 155 12.57 17.00 21.63
CA LYS A 155 11.75 18.17 21.28
C LYS A 155 12.00 18.66 19.85
N GLY A 156 13.27 18.72 19.44
CA GLY A 156 13.66 19.11 18.08
C GLY A 156 13.05 18.17 17.04
N ILE A 157 13.21 16.88 17.24
CA ILE A 157 12.74 15.83 16.34
C ILE A 157 11.20 15.86 16.21
N ILE A 158 10.47 15.94 17.34
CA ILE A 158 9.00 15.99 17.35
C ILE A 158 8.48 17.29 16.70
N LEU A 159 9.17 18.41 16.88
CA LEU A 159 8.80 19.68 16.23
C LEU A 159 9.01 19.61 14.71
N GLU A 160 10.02 18.90 14.22
CA GLU A 160 10.21 18.67 12.78
C GLU A 160 9.14 17.70 12.24
N GLU A 161 8.79 16.66 13.00
CA GLU A 161 7.67 15.79 12.68
C GLU A 161 6.36 16.56 12.52
N LEU A 162 6.03 17.40 13.51
CA LEU A 162 4.81 18.20 13.50
C LEU A 162 4.73 19.13 12.28
N ARG A 163 5.86 19.62 11.77
CA ARG A 163 5.91 20.44 10.56
C ARG A 163 5.61 19.67 9.30
N GLY A 164 6.07 18.41 9.22
CA GLY A 164 5.87 17.53 8.07
C GLY A 164 4.59 16.72 8.15
N TYR A 165 3.85 16.80 9.24
CA TYR A 165 2.70 15.95 9.48
C TYR A 165 1.49 16.42 8.68
N ASP A 166 1.16 15.64 7.65
CA ASP A 166 -0.11 15.73 6.96
C ASP A 166 -1.05 14.65 7.53
N LEU A 167 -2.17 15.09 8.07
CA LEU A 167 -3.18 14.18 8.61
C LEU A 167 -3.79 13.26 7.54
N GLY A 168 -3.60 13.56 6.24
CA GLY A 168 -4.20 12.81 5.13
C GLY A 168 -5.73 12.82 5.12
N ASP A 169 -6.34 13.59 6.00
CA ASP A 169 -7.79 13.72 6.16
C ASP A 169 -8.16 15.20 6.27
N ASP A 170 -8.61 15.76 5.18
CA ASP A 170 -9.00 17.15 5.04
C ASP A 170 -10.03 17.61 6.08
N PHE A 171 -10.81 16.68 6.62
CA PHE A 171 -11.87 16.94 7.58
C PHE A 171 -11.61 16.33 8.96
N TYR A 172 -10.35 16.05 9.29
CA TYR A 172 -9.97 15.45 10.56
C TYR A 172 -10.54 16.20 11.78
N SER A 173 -10.35 17.50 11.86
CA SER A 173 -10.84 18.33 12.96
C SER A 173 -12.37 18.30 13.09
N LEU A 174 -13.09 18.14 11.98
CA LEU A 174 -14.54 17.99 11.95
C LEU A 174 -14.94 16.62 12.50
N LYS A 175 -14.25 15.57 12.08
CA LYS A 175 -14.55 14.18 12.40
C LYS A 175 -14.22 13.79 13.84
N ILE A 176 -13.15 14.35 14.44
CA ILE A 176 -12.81 14.09 15.86
C ILE A 176 -13.68 14.89 16.86
N GLY A 177 -14.51 15.81 16.36
CA GLY A 177 -15.42 16.59 17.18
C GLY A 177 -14.73 17.59 18.11
N GLN A 178 -15.54 18.26 18.93
CA GLN A 178 -15.07 19.29 19.89
C GLN A 178 -14.92 18.75 21.32
N GLY A 179 -15.07 17.44 21.50
CA GLY A 179 -14.91 16.77 22.80
C GLY A 179 -13.45 16.55 23.19
N ILE A 180 -13.23 15.55 24.03
CA ILE A 180 -11.88 15.22 24.54
C ILE A 180 -10.90 14.94 23.41
N PHE A 181 -11.33 14.27 22.32
CA PHE A 181 -10.50 13.95 21.18
C PHE A 181 -9.99 15.19 20.46
N GLY A 182 -10.85 16.21 20.24
CA GLY A 182 -10.41 17.48 19.64
C GLY A 182 -9.43 18.29 20.50
N HIS A 183 -9.39 18.02 21.81
CA HIS A 183 -8.49 18.69 22.77
C HIS A 183 -7.24 17.88 23.11
N ARG A 184 -7.13 16.63 22.66
CA ARG A 184 -6.05 15.68 22.99
C ARG A 184 -5.49 15.01 21.73
N ILE A 185 -5.21 15.80 20.70
CA ILE A 185 -4.54 15.31 19.49
C ILE A 185 -3.20 14.68 19.92
N PRO A 186 -2.88 13.43 19.53
CA PRO A 186 -1.70 12.72 20.03
C PRO A 186 -0.38 13.47 19.85
N LEU A 187 -0.20 14.12 18.72
CA LEU A 187 1.01 14.89 18.39
C LEU A 187 1.17 16.16 19.26
N GLY A 188 0.07 16.66 19.81
CA GLY A 188 0.06 17.93 20.52
C GLY A 188 0.24 19.14 19.59
N THR A 189 0.51 20.30 20.19
CA THR A 189 0.85 21.55 19.48
C THR A 189 2.31 21.92 19.72
N VAL A 190 2.84 22.83 18.91
CA VAL A 190 4.19 23.40 19.14
C VAL A 190 4.37 23.93 20.57
N GLU A 191 3.32 24.56 21.12
CA GLU A 191 3.34 25.10 22.48
C GLU A 191 3.35 23.98 23.53
N ASP A 192 2.56 22.92 23.32
CA ASP A 192 2.51 21.77 24.23
C ASP A 192 3.86 21.05 24.28
N ILE A 193 4.47 20.75 23.13
CA ILE A 193 5.77 20.06 23.03
C ILE A 193 6.86 20.85 23.73
N ARG A 194 6.89 22.17 23.56
CA ARG A 194 7.89 23.05 24.24
C ARG A 194 7.78 23.05 25.76
N LYS A 195 6.60 22.81 26.33
CA LYS A 195 6.33 22.75 27.76
C LYS A 195 6.73 21.44 28.43
N VAL A 196 6.88 20.37 27.67
CA VAL A 196 7.24 19.05 28.20
C VAL A 196 8.60 19.16 28.92
N THR A 197 8.66 18.64 30.13
CA THR A 197 9.90 18.51 30.90
C THR A 197 10.09 17.05 31.34
N PRO A 198 11.32 16.64 31.73
CA PRO A 198 11.54 15.31 32.27
C PRO A 198 10.59 14.94 33.40
N GLN A 199 10.30 15.90 34.29
CA GLN A 199 9.43 15.68 35.46
C GLN A 199 7.96 15.47 35.08
N ILE A 200 7.46 16.20 34.07
CA ILE A 200 6.09 16.03 33.57
C ILE A 200 5.98 14.67 32.88
N LEU A 201 6.96 14.33 32.04
CA LEU A 201 7.00 13.07 31.30
C LEU A 201 7.13 11.87 32.22
N GLU A 202 8.00 11.95 33.24
CA GLU A 202 8.15 10.92 34.25
C GLU A 202 6.86 10.75 35.06
N GLY A 203 6.19 11.86 35.43
CA GLY A 203 4.89 11.82 36.08
C GLY A 203 3.82 11.07 35.27
N TYR A 204 3.73 11.34 33.98
CA TYR A 204 2.85 10.63 33.03
C TYR A 204 3.20 9.14 32.96
N TYR A 205 4.48 8.80 32.80
CA TYR A 205 4.98 7.44 32.73
C TYR A 205 4.67 6.64 34.00
N GLN A 206 4.99 7.17 35.17
CA GLN A 206 4.73 6.52 36.46
C GLN A 206 3.23 6.31 36.74
N LYS A 207 2.39 7.19 36.23
CA LYS A 207 0.93 7.12 36.40
C LYS A 207 0.30 6.07 35.50
N TRP A 208 0.75 5.95 34.24
CA TRP A 208 0.03 5.24 33.22
C TRP A 208 0.70 3.92 32.75
N TYR A 209 2.04 3.83 32.81
CA TYR A 209 2.76 2.63 32.39
C TYR A 209 2.77 1.61 33.52
N VAL A 210 1.64 0.97 33.72
CA VAL A 210 1.39 0.00 34.78
C VAL A 210 0.98 -1.36 34.18
N PRO A 211 1.37 -2.49 34.81
CA PRO A 211 1.11 -3.81 34.25
C PRO A 211 -0.37 -4.09 33.92
N SER A 212 -1.31 -3.51 34.68
CA SER A 212 -2.74 -3.74 34.48
C SER A 212 -3.35 -3.03 33.26
N LEU A 213 -2.63 -2.08 32.66
CA LEU A 213 -2.97 -1.40 31.41
C LEU A 213 -2.08 -1.86 30.24
N ALA A 214 -1.31 -2.92 30.44
CA ALA A 214 -0.39 -3.45 29.47
C ALA A 214 -0.77 -4.85 29.00
N THR A 215 -0.64 -5.10 27.70
CA THR A 215 -0.77 -6.44 27.11
C THR A 215 0.47 -6.75 26.26
N LEU A 216 1.09 -7.90 26.50
CA LEU A 216 2.15 -8.45 25.66
C LEU A 216 1.54 -9.36 24.59
N ILE A 217 1.93 -9.16 23.34
CA ILE A 217 1.55 -10.04 22.23
C ILE A 217 2.83 -10.60 21.64
N VAL A 218 2.91 -11.94 21.52
CA VAL A 218 4.06 -12.63 20.92
C VAL A 218 3.54 -13.64 19.90
N VAL A 219 3.86 -13.45 18.65
CA VAL A 219 3.42 -14.33 17.56
C VAL A 219 4.62 -14.71 16.69
N GLY A 220 4.77 -15.98 16.39
CA GLY A 220 5.85 -16.43 15.53
C GLY A 220 6.17 -17.91 15.63
N ASP A 221 7.29 -18.32 15.12
CA ASP A 221 7.76 -19.71 15.21
C ASP A 221 8.33 -20.01 16.60
N ILE A 222 7.46 -20.17 17.58
CA ILE A 222 7.73 -20.31 19.00
C ILE A 222 6.95 -21.46 19.63
N SER A 223 7.35 -21.86 20.85
CA SER A 223 6.53 -22.65 21.76
C SER A 223 5.77 -21.68 22.68
N PRO A 224 4.44 -21.61 22.60
CA PRO A 224 3.65 -20.71 23.46
C PRO A 224 3.87 -20.95 24.95
N GLN A 225 4.08 -22.21 25.37
CA GLN A 225 4.29 -22.59 26.76
C GLN A 225 5.64 -22.07 27.29
N ASP A 226 6.69 -22.15 26.46
CA ASP A 226 8.03 -21.66 26.86
C ASP A 226 8.04 -20.14 26.97
N ILE A 227 7.37 -19.45 26.03
CA ILE A 227 7.21 -17.99 26.09
C ILE A 227 6.41 -17.59 27.34
N GLU A 228 5.36 -18.32 27.67
CA GLU A 228 4.56 -18.06 28.88
C GLU A 228 5.43 -18.16 30.16
N ILE A 229 6.28 -19.17 30.26
CA ILE A 229 7.21 -19.35 31.39
C ILE A 229 8.12 -18.12 31.49
N LYS A 230 8.75 -17.72 30.38
CA LYS A 230 9.64 -16.55 30.34
C LYS A 230 8.92 -15.25 30.70
N ILE A 231 7.67 -15.06 30.25
CA ILE A 231 6.83 -13.91 30.63
C ILE A 231 6.57 -13.94 32.15
N LYS A 232 6.21 -15.07 32.72
CA LYS A 232 5.98 -15.22 34.16
C LYS A 232 7.25 -14.89 34.97
N GLU A 233 8.40 -15.39 34.55
CA GLU A 233 9.69 -15.12 35.20
C GLU A 233 10.11 -13.65 35.04
N GLY A 234 10.02 -13.08 33.85
CA GLY A 234 10.48 -11.74 33.56
C GLY A 234 9.59 -10.63 34.11
N PHE A 235 8.28 -10.81 34.20
CA PHE A 235 7.34 -9.72 34.48
C PHE A 235 6.61 -9.84 35.81
N SER A 236 6.65 -10.96 36.52
CA SER A 236 5.94 -11.13 37.81
C SER A 236 6.47 -10.22 38.91
N SER A 237 7.73 -9.78 38.83
CA SER A 237 8.35 -8.86 39.78
C SER A 237 7.91 -7.40 39.63
N LEU A 238 7.24 -7.04 38.51
CA LEU A 238 6.72 -5.69 38.32
C LEU A 238 5.60 -5.40 39.36
N GLN A 239 5.72 -4.23 39.97
CA GLN A 239 4.78 -3.85 41.02
C GLN A 239 3.38 -3.57 40.46
N LYS A 240 2.38 -4.11 41.13
CA LYS A 240 1.00 -3.73 40.89
C LYS A 240 0.77 -2.31 41.42
N ARG A 241 0.46 -1.38 40.55
CA ARG A 241 0.13 -0.02 40.90
C ARG A 241 -1.36 0.24 40.69
N PRO A 242 -2.04 1.04 41.56
CA PRO A 242 -3.45 1.39 41.32
C PRO A 242 -3.57 2.31 40.09
N VAL A 243 -4.60 2.06 39.30
CA VAL A 243 -4.96 2.91 38.16
C VAL A 243 -6.05 3.89 38.61
N ASN A 244 -5.64 5.14 38.85
CA ASN A 244 -6.57 6.18 39.28
C ASN A 244 -6.84 7.13 38.12
N GLY A 245 -8.13 7.39 37.83
CA GLY A 245 -8.53 8.37 36.82
C GLY A 245 -8.54 7.86 35.38
N PHE A 246 -8.25 6.57 35.13
CA PHE A 246 -8.40 5.97 33.80
C PHE A 246 -9.88 5.98 33.39
N ARG A 247 -10.13 6.45 32.15
CA ARG A 247 -11.48 6.46 31.55
C ARG A 247 -11.39 6.18 30.06
N THR A 248 -12.39 5.47 29.58
CA THR A 248 -12.69 5.39 28.16
C THR A 248 -13.66 6.50 27.79
N TYR A 249 -13.49 7.06 26.61
CA TYR A 249 -14.30 8.17 26.15
C TYR A 249 -15.02 7.79 24.86
N PRO A 250 -16.36 7.95 24.78
CA PRO A 250 -17.07 7.86 23.50
C PRO A 250 -16.75 9.08 22.66
N LEU A 251 -16.85 8.92 21.32
CA LEU A 251 -16.75 10.05 20.41
C LEU A 251 -18.09 10.83 20.44
N GLU A 252 -18.05 12.05 20.91
CA GLU A 252 -19.23 12.90 21.09
C GLU A 252 -19.21 14.12 20.17
N TYR A 253 -20.36 14.44 19.63
CA TYR A 253 -20.59 15.63 18.82
C TYR A 253 -21.66 16.50 19.44
N THR A 254 -21.55 17.80 19.25
CA THR A 254 -22.65 18.73 19.55
C THR A 254 -23.76 18.59 18.51
N LYS A 255 -25.02 18.77 18.93
CA LYS A 255 -26.18 18.63 18.05
C LYS A 255 -26.20 19.65 16.93
N GLY A 256 -26.57 19.22 15.73
CA GLY A 256 -26.78 20.04 14.55
C GLY A 256 -25.83 19.78 13.38
N ILE A 257 -25.82 20.69 12.42
CA ILE A 257 -24.98 20.60 11.23
C ILE A 257 -23.64 21.28 11.50
N HIS A 258 -22.57 20.54 11.29
CA HIS A 258 -21.19 21.01 11.38
C HIS A 258 -20.56 21.03 10.00
N LEU A 259 -20.20 22.20 9.51
CA LEU A 259 -19.67 22.41 8.16
C LEU A 259 -18.21 22.84 8.24
N SER A 260 -17.36 22.16 7.49
CA SER A 260 -15.99 22.56 7.20
C SER A 260 -15.80 22.65 5.68
N GLU A 261 -15.15 23.70 5.22
CA GLU A 261 -14.84 23.90 3.80
C GLU A 261 -13.33 24.03 3.63
N ILE A 262 -12.81 23.28 2.68
CA ILE A 262 -11.45 23.41 2.17
C ILE A 262 -11.56 23.84 0.71
N ARG A 263 -10.85 24.90 0.36
CA ARG A 263 -10.75 25.38 -1.01
C ARG A 263 -9.51 24.86 -1.65
N ASP A 264 -9.71 23.95 -2.59
CA ASP A 264 -8.63 23.39 -3.37
C ASP A 264 -8.71 23.92 -4.80
N SER A 265 -7.70 24.74 -5.15
CA SER A 265 -7.58 25.28 -6.52
C SER A 265 -7.29 24.20 -7.56
N LEU A 266 -6.96 22.99 -7.12
CA LEU A 266 -6.61 21.87 -7.96
C LEU A 266 -7.80 20.98 -8.32
N GLN A 267 -8.96 21.19 -7.69
CA GLN A 267 -10.15 20.41 -8.00
C GLN A 267 -10.94 20.97 -9.19
N THR A 268 -11.46 20.06 -10.02
CA THR A 268 -12.31 20.42 -11.18
C THR A 268 -13.78 20.45 -10.84
N LYS A 269 -14.16 19.80 -9.73
CA LYS A 269 -15.52 19.71 -9.22
C LYS A 269 -15.49 19.94 -7.72
N THR A 270 -16.59 20.42 -7.17
CA THR A 270 -16.77 20.43 -5.72
C THR A 270 -17.27 19.07 -5.26
N LYS A 271 -16.67 18.56 -4.20
CA LYS A 271 -17.03 17.33 -3.51
C LYS A 271 -17.62 17.70 -2.16
N VAL A 272 -18.79 17.17 -1.82
CA VAL A 272 -19.43 17.34 -0.53
C VAL A 272 -19.59 15.96 0.12
N GLU A 273 -19.03 15.78 1.29
CA GLU A 273 -19.18 14.60 2.14
C GLU A 273 -20.20 14.90 3.24
N LEU A 274 -21.35 14.22 3.18
CA LEU A 274 -22.36 14.23 4.23
C LEU A 274 -22.12 13.02 5.11
N MET A 275 -21.64 13.24 6.34
CA MET A 275 -21.22 12.19 7.25
C MET A 275 -22.17 12.12 8.43
N ILE A 276 -22.76 10.95 8.67
CA ILE A 276 -23.70 10.66 9.75
C ILE A 276 -23.03 9.73 10.74
N PRO A 277 -22.58 10.22 11.90
CA PRO A 277 -21.98 9.37 12.93
C PRO A 277 -23.04 8.43 13.53
N HIS A 278 -22.72 7.15 13.64
CA HIS A 278 -23.57 6.14 14.28
C HIS A 278 -22.71 5.13 15.06
N PRO A 279 -23.30 4.35 15.99
CA PRO A 279 -22.54 3.35 16.75
C PRO A 279 -21.89 2.30 15.87
N CYS A 280 -20.63 1.96 16.15
CA CYS A 280 -19.97 0.84 15.50
C CYS A 280 -20.38 -0.51 16.12
N VAL A 281 -20.27 -1.58 15.35
CA VAL A 281 -20.49 -2.96 15.81
C VAL A 281 -19.14 -3.59 16.11
N VAL A 282 -18.90 -3.95 17.37
CA VAL A 282 -17.73 -4.73 17.80
C VAL A 282 -18.05 -6.21 17.64
N GLU A 283 -17.27 -6.92 16.85
CA GLU A 283 -17.50 -8.33 16.51
C GLU A 283 -17.01 -9.27 17.62
N ARG A 284 -17.91 -9.71 18.52
CA ARG A 284 -17.59 -10.62 19.62
C ARG A 284 -18.27 -11.97 19.46
N THR A 285 -19.45 -11.98 18.88
CA THR A 285 -20.31 -13.15 18.68
C THR A 285 -20.65 -13.32 17.20
N MET A 286 -21.21 -14.47 16.83
CA MET A 286 -21.72 -14.67 15.46
C MET A 286 -22.84 -13.70 15.10
N GLU A 287 -23.64 -13.26 16.07
CA GLU A 287 -24.69 -12.25 15.88
C GLU A 287 -24.06 -10.89 15.53
N ASP A 288 -23.00 -10.51 16.25
CA ASP A 288 -22.26 -9.28 15.94
C ASP A 288 -21.63 -9.35 14.54
N ALA A 289 -21.05 -10.52 14.17
CA ALA A 289 -20.50 -10.75 12.83
C ALA A 289 -21.57 -10.58 11.75
N VAL A 290 -22.77 -11.13 11.94
CA VAL A 290 -23.91 -10.96 11.02
C VAL A 290 -24.31 -9.50 10.94
N MET A 291 -24.41 -8.78 12.06
CA MET A 291 -24.77 -7.36 12.09
C MET A 291 -23.73 -6.49 11.35
N LYS A 292 -22.43 -6.76 11.56
CA LYS A 292 -21.34 -6.08 10.89
C LYS A 292 -21.38 -6.31 9.37
N GLN A 293 -21.61 -7.56 8.94
CA GLN A 293 -21.74 -7.86 7.51
C GLN A 293 -23.05 -7.33 6.91
N MET A 294 -24.13 -7.28 7.67
CA MET A 294 -25.39 -6.65 7.25
C MET A 294 -25.21 -5.14 6.98
N GLY A 295 -24.39 -4.44 7.78
CA GLY A 295 -24.01 -3.06 7.49
C GLY A 295 -23.27 -2.92 6.16
N ARG A 296 -22.32 -3.80 5.88
CA ARG A 296 -21.60 -3.83 4.59
C ARG A 296 -22.53 -4.15 3.41
N LEU A 297 -23.45 -5.11 3.60
CA LEU A 297 -24.47 -5.45 2.62
C LEU A 297 -25.39 -4.25 2.35
N LEU A 298 -25.80 -3.52 3.40
CA LEU A 298 -26.60 -2.31 3.28
C LEU A 298 -25.91 -1.26 2.40
N VAL A 299 -24.65 -0.96 2.67
CA VAL A 299 -23.84 -0.01 1.85
C VAL A 299 -23.81 -0.46 0.39
N ARG A 300 -23.58 -1.76 0.15
CA ARG A 300 -23.58 -2.33 -1.21
C ARG A 300 -24.93 -2.16 -1.89
N ALA A 301 -26.02 -2.44 -1.17
CA ALA A 301 -27.39 -2.35 -1.68
C ALA A 301 -27.80 -0.90 -2.00
N VAL A 302 -27.41 0.07 -1.16
CA VAL A 302 -27.61 1.50 -1.42
C VAL A 302 -26.78 1.94 -2.63
N SER A 303 -25.51 1.51 -2.71
CA SER A 303 -24.64 1.84 -3.83
C SER A 303 -25.19 1.30 -5.17
N SER A 304 -25.67 0.07 -5.20
CA SER A 304 -26.32 -0.53 -6.38
C SER A 304 -27.55 0.28 -6.82
N ARG A 305 -28.40 0.70 -5.87
CA ARG A 305 -29.56 1.56 -6.15
C ARG A 305 -29.15 2.92 -6.70
N PHE A 306 -28.12 3.56 -6.15
CA PHE A 306 -27.62 4.85 -6.66
C PHE A 306 -27.11 4.72 -8.10
N GLN A 307 -26.39 3.63 -8.41
CA GLN A 307 -25.95 3.34 -9.77
C GLN A 307 -27.13 3.12 -10.73
N GLY A 308 -28.11 2.31 -10.33
CA GLY A 308 -29.33 2.07 -11.11
C GLY A 308 -30.12 3.36 -11.39
N ARG A 309 -30.11 4.29 -10.45
CA ARG A 309 -30.69 5.65 -10.60
C ARG A 309 -29.77 6.63 -11.32
N LYS A 310 -28.55 6.24 -11.64
CA LYS A 310 -27.50 7.12 -12.22
C LYS A 310 -27.24 8.37 -11.37
N LEU A 311 -27.33 8.25 -10.05
CA LEU A 311 -26.97 9.33 -9.13
C LEU A 311 -25.45 9.49 -9.10
N LYS A 312 -24.98 10.73 -9.10
CA LYS A 312 -23.56 11.08 -8.93
C LYS A 312 -23.20 11.12 -7.44
N THR A 313 -23.53 10.05 -6.72
CA THR A 313 -23.34 9.94 -5.29
C THR A 313 -22.72 8.58 -5.00
N SER A 314 -21.67 8.56 -4.19
CA SER A 314 -21.14 7.34 -3.60
C SER A 314 -21.53 7.23 -2.13
N VAL A 315 -21.57 6.00 -1.62
CA VAL A 315 -21.88 5.71 -0.22
C VAL A 315 -20.83 4.79 0.35
N SER A 316 -20.40 5.08 1.57
CA SER A 316 -19.51 4.20 2.35
C SER A 316 -19.89 4.26 3.82
N ASP A 317 -19.51 3.23 4.57
CA ASP A 317 -19.56 3.22 6.03
C ASP A 317 -18.18 2.81 6.56
N GLN A 318 -17.60 3.63 7.41
CA GLN A 318 -16.24 3.46 7.88
C GLN A 318 -16.18 3.67 9.40
N TRP A 319 -15.49 2.74 10.10
CA TRP A 319 -15.08 3.03 11.47
C TRP A 319 -14.11 4.22 11.44
N TYR A 320 -14.35 5.16 12.34
CA TYR A 320 -13.52 6.35 12.40
C TYR A 320 -12.69 6.40 13.69
N LEU A 321 -13.38 6.44 14.82
CA LEU A 321 -12.73 6.57 16.12
C LEU A 321 -13.62 6.10 17.25
N SER A 322 -13.04 5.47 18.26
CA SER A 322 -13.74 5.01 19.48
C SER A 322 -14.94 4.11 19.16
N ASP A 323 -16.15 4.55 19.47
CA ASP A 323 -17.40 3.83 19.36
C ASP A 323 -18.26 4.22 18.15
N LYS A 324 -17.70 4.93 17.17
CA LYS A 324 -18.45 5.46 16.02
C LYS A 324 -17.92 4.98 14.66
N ASN A 325 -18.89 4.63 13.82
CA ASN A 325 -18.79 4.66 12.37
C ASN A 325 -19.32 5.96 11.81
N HIS A 326 -18.93 6.31 10.60
CA HIS A 326 -19.53 7.36 9.81
C HIS A 326 -20.13 6.76 8.52
N LEU A 327 -21.46 6.87 8.37
CA LEU A 327 -22.10 6.69 7.08
C LEU A 327 -21.84 7.94 6.24
N VAL A 328 -21.07 7.79 5.17
CA VAL A 328 -20.61 8.90 4.32
C VAL A 328 -21.32 8.83 2.98
N LEU A 329 -22.02 9.92 2.63
CA LEU A 329 -22.60 10.13 1.33
C LEU A 329 -21.79 11.22 0.62
N THR A 330 -21.09 10.84 -0.45
CA THR A 330 -20.25 11.78 -1.20
C THR A 330 -20.93 12.19 -2.47
N VAL A 331 -21.17 13.48 -2.63
CA VAL A 331 -21.85 14.11 -3.76
C VAL A 331 -20.88 15.01 -4.51
N GLU A 332 -20.89 14.95 -5.84
CA GLU A 332 -20.06 15.80 -6.70
C GLU A 332 -20.90 16.68 -7.63
N GLY A 333 -20.44 17.90 -7.87
CA GLY A 333 -21.06 18.83 -8.80
C GLY A 333 -20.13 19.94 -9.26
N GLN A 334 -20.42 20.52 -10.42
CA GLN A 334 -19.64 21.62 -10.99
C GLN A 334 -20.07 23.00 -10.45
N ASN A 335 -21.29 23.09 -9.96
CA ASN A 335 -21.81 24.33 -9.44
C ASN A 335 -22.77 24.10 -8.26
N ARG A 336 -23.10 25.18 -7.56
CA ARG A 336 -23.94 25.16 -6.36
C ARG A 336 -25.30 24.51 -6.57
N SER A 337 -25.95 24.80 -7.69
CA SER A 337 -27.29 24.25 -7.98
C SER A 337 -27.26 22.75 -8.21
N GLU A 338 -26.22 22.25 -8.91
CA GLU A 338 -26.03 20.81 -9.11
C GLU A 338 -25.78 20.08 -7.79
N LEU A 339 -24.97 20.67 -6.91
CA LEU A 339 -24.66 20.06 -5.60
C LEU A 339 -25.91 19.95 -4.75
N LEU A 340 -26.68 21.05 -4.60
CA LEU A 340 -27.88 21.05 -3.77
C LEU A 340 -28.97 20.13 -4.36
N ALA A 341 -29.10 20.08 -5.68
CA ALA A 341 -30.00 19.15 -6.36
C ALA A 341 -29.58 17.70 -6.17
N ALA A 342 -28.26 17.42 -6.22
CA ALA A 342 -27.75 16.08 -6.01
C ALA A 342 -27.91 15.62 -4.53
N ILE A 343 -27.73 16.52 -3.56
CA ILE A 343 -28.03 16.23 -2.14
C ILE A 343 -29.50 15.87 -2.00
N SER A 344 -30.43 16.72 -2.55
CA SER A 344 -31.84 16.46 -2.50
C SER A 344 -32.24 15.14 -3.16
N ALA A 345 -31.68 14.82 -4.33
CA ALA A 345 -31.94 13.57 -5.04
C ALA A 345 -31.43 12.34 -4.26
N THR A 346 -30.26 12.44 -3.64
CA THR A 346 -29.70 11.39 -2.79
C THR A 346 -30.62 11.10 -1.60
N VAL A 347 -31.05 12.14 -0.89
CA VAL A 347 -31.93 11.99 0.27
C VAL A 347 -33.30 11.45 -0.15
N ALA A 348 -33.84 11.89 -1.29
CA ALA A 348 -35.10 11.39 -1.84
C ALA A 348 -35.04 9.87 -2.11
N GLU A 349 -33.96 9.39 -2.73
CA GLU A 349 -33.79 7.96 -2.99
C GLU A 349 -33.60 7.14 -1.71
N LEU A 350 -32.86 7.66 -0.72
CA LEU A 350 -32.75 7.02 0.60
C LEU A 350 -34.10 6.90 1.29
N ASN A 351 -34.96 7.93 1.20
CA ASN A 351 -36.32 7.87 1.72
C ASN A 351 -37.22 6.91 0.94
N GLU A 352 -37.03 6.81 -0.36
CA GLU A 352 -37.71 5.79 -1.18
C GLU A 352 -37.35 4.37 -0.71
N LEU A 353 -36.07 4.12 -0.49
CA LEU A 353 -35.58 2.85 0.07
C LEU A 353 -36.18 2.56 1.47
N ILE A 354 -36.31 3.58 2.32
CA ILE A 354 -36.95 3.40 3.64
C ILE A 354 -38.44 3.08 3.50
N ARG A 355 -39.14 3.66 2.52
CA ARG A 355 -40.59 3.46 2.33
C ARG A 355 -40.93 2.15 1.63
N HIS A 356 -40.16 1.80 0.60
CA HIS A 356 -40.51 0.73 -0.32
C HIS A 356 -39.48 -0.42 -0.35
N GLY A 357 -38.27 -0.19 0.10
CA GLY A 357 -37.18 -1.18 0.15
C GLY A 357 -36.60 -1.52 -1.22
N TRP A 358 -35.96 -2.64 -1.27
CA TRP A 358 -35.43 -3.25 -2.48
C TRP A 358 -36.46 -4.26 -3.02
N GLN A 359 -36.50 -4.43 -4.36
CA GLN A 359 -37.25 -5.54 -4.95
C GLN A 359 -36.56 -6.87 -4.61
N GLU A 360 -37.33 -7.95 -4.52
CA GLU A 360 -36.81 -9.26 -4.10
C GLU A 360 -35.68 -9.73 -5.00
N GLU A 361 -35.88 -9.65 -6.31
CA GLU A 361 -34.88 -10.03 -7.33
C GLU A 361 -33.62 -9.15 -7.26
N GLU A 362 -33.79 -7.82 -7.04
CA GLU A 362 -32.68 -6.90 -6.85
C GLU A 362 -31.82 -7.28 -5.63
N LEU A 363 -32.48 -7.59 -4.52
CA LEU A 363 -31.79 -7.96 -3.28
C LEU A 363 -31.10 -9.32 -3.37
N GLU A 364 -31.70 -10.28 -4.06
CA GLU A 364 -31.09 -11.58 -4.30
C GLU A 364 -29.78 -11.45 -5.09
N ASP A 365 -29.80 -10.70 -6.19
CA ASP A 365 -28.60 -10.46 -7.01
C ASP A 365 -27.49 -9.76 -6.21
N ILE A 366 -27.84 -8.76 -5.40
CA ILE A 366 -26.87 -8.06 -4.54
C ILE A 366 -26.27 -9.02 -3.49
N LYS A 367 -27.06 -9.88 -2.88
CA LYS A 367 -26.59 -10.88 -1.89
C LYS A 367 -25.66 -11.90 -2.53
N ASP A 368 -26.00 -12.38 -3.72
CA ASP A 368 -25.16 -13.34 -4.43
C ASP A 368 -23.79 -12.74 -4.73
N ASP A 369 -23.75 -11.52 -5.30
CA ASP A 369 -22.50 -10.79 -5.54
C ASP A 369 -21.72 -10.56 -4.25
N PHE A 370 -22.41 -10.17 -3.16
CA PHE A 370 -21.77 -9.93 -1.88
C PHE A 370 -21.16 -11.21 -1.28
N CYS A 371 -21.89 -12.32 -1.34
CA CYS A 371 -21.41 -13.63 -0.85
C CYS A 371 -20.25 -14.15 -1.71
N HIS A 372 -20.24 -13.87 -3.01
CA HIS A 372 -19.12 -14.20 -3.89
C HIS A 372 -17.85 -13.40 -3.51
N LEU A 373 -17.98 -12.11 -3.26
CA LEU A 373 -16.86 -11.29 -2.76
C LEU A 373 -16.33 -11.76 -1.40
N MET A 374 -17.19 -12.26 -0.52
CA MET A 374 -16.76 -12.88 0.74
C MET A 374 -15.93 -14.16 0.51
N GLN A 375 -16.12 -14.87 -0.60
CA GLN A 375 -15.33 -16.06 -0.95
C GLN A 375 -13.94 -15.70 -1.47
N SER A 376 -13.85 -14.72 -2.34
CA SER A 376 -12.57 -14.30 -2.93
C SER A 376 -11.58 -13.71 -1.93
N GLY A 377 -12.07 -13.18 -0.81
CA GLY A 377 -11.23 -12.67 0.29
C GLY A 377 -10.73 -13.72 1.29
N THR A 378 -11.25 -14.95 1.22
CA THR A 378 -10.93 -16.04 2.17
C THR A 378 -9.93 -17.06 1.61
N GLY A 379 -9.26 -16.78 0.52
CA GLY A 379 -8.19 -17.65 0.01
C GLY A 379 -7.22 -18.05 1.13
N ASN A 380 -6.83 -19.33 1.16
CA ASN A 380 -5.95 -19.98 2.15
C ASN A 380 -4.52 -19.39 2.20
N LEU A 381 -4.38 -18.08 2.08
CA LEU A 381 -3.11 -17.40 2.34
C LEU A 381 -2.80 -17.56 3.82
N SER A 382 -1.72 -18.22 4.13
CA SER A 382 -1.23 -18.34 5.52
C SER A 382 -1.09 -16.93 6.09
N ARG A 383 -1.94 -16.60 7.07
CA ARG A 383 -1.96 -15.27 7.69
C ARG A 383 -0.61 -15.00 8.36
N SER A 384 0.01 -13.88 8.07
CA SER A 384 1.33 -13.55 8.60
C SER A 384 1.30 -13.33 10.11
N SER A 385 2.44 -13.55 10.78
CA SER A 385 2.58 -13.29 12.22
C SER A 385 2.29 -11.84 12.58
N SER A 386 2.67 -10.88 11.72
CA SER A 386 2.34 -9.46 11.90
C SER A 386 0.85 -9.21 11.84
N ALA A 387 0.15 -9.78 10.85
CA ALA A 387 -1.31 -9.64 10.73
C ALA A 387 -2.07 -10.22 11.93
N TRP A 388 -1.58 -11.33 12.50
CA TRP A 388 -2.13 -11.85 13.77
C TRP A 388 -1.89 -10.91 14.94
N CYS A 389 -0.72 -10.27 15.01
CA CYS A 389 -0.47 -9.25 16.04
C CYS A 389 -1.43 -8.08 15.93
N ASP A 390 -1.73 -7.61 14.72
CA ASP A 390 -2.65 -6.50 14.48
C ASP A 390 -4.10 -6.87 14.92
N ASP A 391 -4.56 -8.09 14.58
CA ASP A 391 -5.86 -8.60 15.08
C ASP A 391 -5.91 -8.69 16.62
N PHE A 392 -4.79 -9.09 17.24
CA PHE A 392 -4.74 -9.14 18.71
C PHE A 392 -4.70 -7.75 19.33
N VAL A 393 -4.10 -6.75 18.66
CA VAL A 393 -4.18 -5.36 19.10
C VAL A 393 -5.64 -4.89 19.07
N ASP A 394 -6.36 -5.14 17.99
CA ASP A 394 -7.79 -4.79 17.89
C ASP A 394 -8.63 -5.52 18.94
N TYR A 395 -8.34 -6.80 19.17
CA TYR A 395 -8.98 -7.56 20.25
C TYR A 395 -8.71 -6.97 21.65
N VAL A 396 -7.49 -6.51 21.92
CA VAL A 396 -7.13 -5.88 23.20
C VAL A 396 -7.86 -4.57 23.40
N ILE A 397 -7.90 -3.72 22.37
CA ILE A 397 -8.41 -2.34 22.46
C ILE A 397 -9.93 -2.29 22.37
N SER A 398 -10.53 -2.92 21.37
CA SER A 398 -11.97 -2.86 21.11
C SER A 398 -12.75 -4.08 21.57
N GLY A 399 -12.06 -5.22 21.75
CA GLY A 399 -12.68 -6.52 21.96
C GLY A 399 -13.13 -7.20 20.67
N ASP A 400 -12.76 -6.66 19.52
CA ASP A 400 -13.06 -7.21 18.19
C ASP A 400 -12.38 -8.57 18.01
N ARG A 401 -13.08 -9.55 17.45
CA ARG A 401 -12.59 -10.93 17.27
C ARG A 401 -12.60 -11.31 15.81
N TYR A 402 -11.47 -11.78 15.33
CA TYR A 402 -11.34 -12.21 13.94
C TYR A 402 -11.89 -13.62 13.72
N LEU A 403 -12.80 -13.78 12.77
CA LEU A 403 -13.42 -15.07 12.45
C LEU A 403 -12.51 -15.91 11.53
N THR A 404 -11.80 -16.88 12.11
CA THR A 404 -10.83 -17.72 11.40
C THR A 404 -11.37 -19.10 11.00
N ASP A 405 -12.44 -19.54 11.64
CA ASP A 405 -13.05 -20.87 11.43
C ASP A 405 -13.83 -20.88 10.11
N THR A 406 -13.40 -21.67 9.14
CA THR A 406 -14.03 -21.80 7.83
C THR A 406 -15.49 -22.24 7.92
N THR A 407 -15.82 -23.14 8.87
CA THR A 407 -17.20 -23.58 9.10
C THR A 407 -18.09 -22.42 9.54
N ARG A 408 -17.58 -21.56 10.40
CA ARG A 408 -18.31 -20.37 10.86
C ARG A 408 -18.38 -19.28 9.79
N GLN A 409 -17.36 -19.15 8.94
CA GLN A 409 -17.40 -18.28 7.78
C GLN A 409 -18.49 -18.72 6.80
N GLU A 410 -18.62 -20.01 6.52
CA GLU A 410 -19.71 -20.54 5.69
C GLU A 410 -21.09 -20.38 6.36
N GLN A 411 -21.15 -20.53 7.69
CA GLN A 411 -22.35 -20.21 8.44
C GLN A 411 -22.73 -18.73 8.30
N LEU A 412 -21.78 -17.83 8.44
CA LEU A 412 -21.98 -16.39 8.25
C LEU A 412 -22.53 -16.06 6.87
N LYS A 413 -21.98 -16.62 5.81
CA LYS A 413 -22.51 -16.47 4.44
C LYS A 413 -23.96 -16.96 4.35
N THR A 414 -24.24 -18.12 4.94
CA THR A 414 -25.58 -18.68 4.96
C THR A 414 -26.57 -17.76 5.69
N ASP A 415 -26.15 -17.15 6.78
CA ASP A 415 -27.00 -16.23 7.55
C ASP A 415 -27.18 -14.90 6.84
N ILE A 416 -26.18 -14.38 6.15
CA ILE A 416 -26.29 -13.19 5.29
C ILE A 416 -27.28 -13.41 4.15
N ARG A 417 -27.29 -14.60 3.51
CA ARG A 417 -28.29 -14.90 2.47
C ARG A 417 -29.73 -14.87 2.99
N LYS A 418 -29.94 -15.14 4.28
CA LYS A 418 -31.29 -15.11 4.92
C LYS A 418 -31.70 -13.69 5.36
N VAL A 419 -30.84 -12.68 5.25
CA VAL A 419 -31.18 -11.31 5.62
C VAL A 419 -32.35 -10.82 4.77
N GLU A 420 -33.44 -10.40 5.39
CA GLU A 420 -34.61 -9.87 4.71
C GLU A 420 -34.43 -8.40 4.34
N GLY A 421 -35.07 -7.96 3.26
CA GLY A 421 -35.08 -6.55 2.85
C GLY A 421 -35.62 -5.62 3.91
N SER A 422 -36.60 -6.09 4.70
CA SER A 422 -37.14 -5.38 5.87
C SER A 422 -36.09 -5.07 6.94
N SER A 423 -35.12 -5.96 7.14
CA SER A 423 -34.02 -5.76 8.09
C SER A 423 -33.04 -4.69 7.61
N LEU A 424 -32.73 -4.67 6.31
CA LEU A 424 -31.92 -3.62 5.70
C LEU A 424 -32.63 -2.25 5.73
N GLN A 425 -33.93 -2.22 5.47
CA GLN A 425 -34.74 -0.99 5.59
C GLN A 425 -34.70 -0.45 7.04
N ALA A 426 -34.86 -1.32 8.03
CA ALA A 426 -34.82 -0.93 9.44
C ALA A 426 -33.44 -0.38 9.81
N LEU A 427 -32.35 -1.02 9.36
CA LEU A 427 -31.00 -0.57 9.59
C LEU A 427 -30.71 0.78 8.91
N LEU A 428 -31.10 0.95 7.64
CA LEU A 428 -30.97 2.22 6.92
C LEU A 428 -31.71 3.35 7.65
N LYS A 429 -32.94 3.08 8.06
CA LYS A 429 -33.76 4.04 8.82
C LYS A 429 -33.11 4.41 10.15
N GLU A 430 -32.54 3.44 10.86
CA GLU A 430 -31.80 3.67 12.09
C GLU A 430 -30.58 4.58 11.82
N TRP A 431 -29.70 4.21 10.90
CA TRP A 431 -28.52 4.99 10.61
C TRP A 431 -28.85 6.41 10.18
N LEU A 432 -29.81 6.57 9.27
CA LEU A 432 -30.24 7.90 8.86
C LEU A 432 -30.88 8.70 9.97
N SER A 433 -31.48 8.07 11.00
CA SER A 433 -32.09 8.79 12.11
C SER A 433 -31.09 9.65 12.89
N TYR A 434 -29.82 9.26 12.89
CA TYR A 434 -28.75 9.97 13.60
C TYR A 434 -28.42 11.34 12.99
N TYR A 435 -28.78 11.62 11.70
CA TYR A 435 -28.56 12.94 11.13
C TYR A 435 -29.28 14.06 11.88
N LYS A 436 -30.39 13.75 12.56
CA LYS A 436 -31.17 14.69 13.41
C LYS A 436 -30.40 15.11 14.66
N GLU A 437 -29.48 14.26 15.10
CA GLU A 437 -28.58 14.58 16.20
C GLU A 437 -27.37 15.31 15.66
N THR A 438 -26.68 14.75 14.65
CA THR A 438 -25.46 15.33 14.10
C THR A 438 -25.31 15.00 12.62
N LEU A 439 -25.05 16.03 11.81
CA LEU A 439 -24.60 15.90 10.44
C LEU A 439 -23.28 16.65 10.28
N LEU A 440 -22.22 15.91 9.97
CA LEU A 440 -20.93 16.50 9.65
C LEU A 440 -20.85 16.69 8.14
N VAL A 441 -20.43 17.85 7.69
CA VAL A 441 -20.35 18.18 6.27
C VAL A 441 -18.97 18.68 5.93
N GLY A 442 -18.25 17.89 5.15
CA GLY A 442 -16.98 18.27 4.55
C GLY A 442 -17.20 18.75 3.11
N CYS A 443 -16.72 19.94 2.80
CA CYS A 443 -16.82 20.49 1.45
C CYS A 443 -15.43 20.79 0.91
N SER A 444 -14.99 19.98 -0.09
CA SER A 444 -13.78 20.29 -0.86
C SER A 444 -14.20 21.03 -2.12
N SER A 445 -14.10 22.37 -2.08
CA SER A 445 -14.64 23.24 -3.11
C SER A 445 -13.59 23.69 -4.12
N HIS A 446 -13.94 23.63 -5.41
CA HIS A 446 -13.16 24.26 -6.46
C HIS A 446 -13.43 25.77 -6.50
N THR A 447 -12.50 26.53 -7.08
CA THR A 447 -12.57 28.00 -7.12
C THR A 447 -13.79 28.57 -7.84
N GLY A 448 -14.43 27.79 -8.73
CA GLY A 448 -15.61 28.18 -9.49
C GLY A 448 -16.93 28.10 -8.71
N LEU A 449 -16.96 27.55 -7.52
CA LEU A 449 -18.16 27.44 -6.68
C LEU A 449 -18.70 28.84 -6.24
N GLY A 450 -17.82 29.81 -6.14
CA GLY A 450 -18.15 31.14 -5.64
C GLY A 450 -18.14 31.23 -4.11
N ALA A 451 -19.22 31.59 -3.48
CA ALA A 451 -19.34 31.65 -2.03
C ALA A 451 -19.42 30.23 -1.43
N PRO A 452 -18.96 30.00 -0.17
CA PRO A 452 -19.15 28.75 0.56
C PRO A 452 -20.60 28.29 0.62
N LEU A 453 -20.82 26.96 0.70
CA LEU A 453 -22.14 26.44 1.07
C LEU A 453 -22.46 26.82 2.51
N THR A 454 -23.76 27.06 2.77
CA THR A 454 -24.20 27.33 4.14
C THR A 454 -24.90 26.12 4.76
N LYS A 455 -24.99 26.10 6.08
CA LYS A 455 -25.71 25.06 6.81
C LYS A 455 -27.19 25.04 6.47
N GLU A 456 -27.74 26.21 6.26
CA GLU A 456 -29.16 26.42 5.89
C GLU A 456 -29.46 25.82 4.52
N GLU A 457 -28.60 26.06 3.53
CA GLU A 457 -28.78 25.49 2.20
C GLU A 457 -28.71 23.97 2.18
N ILE A 458 -27.80 23.41 2.99
CA ILE A 458 -27.66 21.95 3.15
C ILE A 458 -28.91 21.39 3.82
N ALA A 459 -29.37 22.05 4.89
CA ALA A 459 -30.60 21.66 5.59
C ALA A 459 -31.83 21.72 4.68
N ASP A 460 -31.97 22.79 3.88
CA ASP A 460 -33.07 22.97 2.94
C ASP A 460 -33.03 21.91 1.82
N ALA A 461 -31.83 21.61 1.27
CA ALA A 461 -31.67 20.55 0.27
C ALA A 461 -32.03 19.18 0.82
N TRP A 462 -31.61 18.90 2.07
CA TRP A 462 -31.98 17.68 2.77
C TRP A 462 -33.48 17.57 2.99
N ALA A 463 -34.12 18.63 3.54
CA ALA A 463 -35.55 18.68 3.78
C ALA A 463 -36.35 18.58 2.48
N GLN A 464 -35.86 19.17 1.39
CA GLN A 464 -36.48 19.03 0.06
C GLN A 464 -36.43 17.57 -0.41
N GLY A 465 -35.32 16.89 -0.21
CA GLY A 465 -35.18 15.46 -0.50
C GLY A 465 -36.15 14.59 0.30
N GLU A 466 -36.34 14.89 1.60
CA GLU A 466 -37.30 14.17 2.45
C GLU A 466 -38.76 14.33 1.96
N GLN A 467 -39.10 15.46 1.34
CA GLN A 467 -40.44 15.75 0.83
C GLN A 467 -40.64 15.31 -0.63
N THR A 468 -39.57 15.03 -1.36
CA THR A 468 -39.65 14.66 -2.77
C THR A 468 -40.15 13.21 -2.88
N GLU A 469 -41.16 13.01 -3.71
CA GLU A 469 -41.61 11.69 -4.12
C GLU A 469 -40.80 11.24 -5.34
N CYS A 470 -40.09 10.14 -5.21
CA CYS A 470 -39.41 9.49 -6.32
C CYS A 470 -40.39 8.62 -7.11
N THR A 471 -40.20 8.52 -8.43
CA THR A 471 -40.86 7.49 -9.22
C THR A 471 -40.41 6.11 -8.76
N ALA A 472 -41.33 5.15 -8.66
CA ALA A 472 -41.02 3.79 -8.27
C ALA A 472 -39.84 3.26 -9.10
N TYR A 473 -38.86 2.68 -8.42
CA TYR A 473 -37.74 2.02 -9.10
C TYR A 473 -38.20 0.71 -9.68
N SER A 474 -37.86 0.45 -10.91
CA SER A 474 -38.09 -0.84 -11.55
C SER A 474 -36.73 -1.49 -11.78
N TYR A 475 -36.43 -2.49 -11.02
CA TYR A 475 -35.22 -3.29 -11.23
C TYR A 475 -35.39 -4.12 -12.50
N VAL A 476 -34.46 -3.99 -13.39
CA VAL A 476 -34.36 -4.88 -14.54
C VAL A 476 -33.20 -5.81 -14.26
N ARG A 477 -33.51 -7.06 -14.00
CA ARG A 477 -32.47 -8.06 -13.79
C ARG A 477 -31.57 -8.07 -15.02
N PRO A 478 -30.25 -7.87 -14.88
CA PRO A 478 -29.36 -8.07 -16.00
C PRO A 478 -29.58 -9.49 -16.50
N ASP A 479 -29.69 -9.67 -17.83
CA ASP A 479 -29.75 -11.01 -18.40
C ASP A 479 -28.53 -11.80 -17.88
N ARG A 480 -28.70 -12.47 -16.75
CA ARG A 480 -27.76 -13.51 -16.35
C ARG A 480 -27.92 -14.61 -17.39
N LYS A 481 -27.05 -14.61 -18.38
CA LYS A 481 -26.83 -15.82 -19.16
C LYS A 481 -26.65 -16.93 -18.13
N GLU A 482 -27.55 -17.94 -18.09
CA GLU A 482 -27.34 -19.14 -17.28
C GLU A 482 -25.86 -19.48 -17.41
N GLU A 483 -25.15 -19.74 -16.30
CA GLU A 483 -23.75 -20.16 -16.33
C GLU A 483 -23.67 -21.54 -17.00
N THR A 484 -24.07 -21.58 -18.26
CA THR A 484 -23.77 -22.73 -19.12
C THR A 484 -22.26 -22.73 -19.30
N GLU A 485 -21.62 -23.83 -18.95
CA GLU A 485 -20.20 -24.00 -19.17
C GLU A 485 -19.86 -23.62 -20.61
N ILE A 486 -19.12 -22.53 -20.78
CA ILE A 486 -18.72 -22.07 -22.11
C ILE A 486 -17.70 -23.06 -22.63
N ALA A 487 -18.04 -23.71 -23.73
CA ALA A 487 -17.13 -24.67 -24.38
C ALA A 487 -15.81 -24.00 -24.76
N THR A 488 -14.71 -24.68 -24.51
CA THR A 488 -13.39 -24.15 -24.86
C THR A 488 -13.34 -23.81 -26.35
N PRO A 489 -13.05 -22.54 -26.71
CA PRO A 489 -12.89 -22.18 -28.12
C PRO A 489 -11.86 -23.06 -28.81
N PRO A 490 -12.12 -23.53 -30.04
CA PRO A 490 -11.21 -24.46 -30.72
C PRO A 490 -9.77 -23.94 -30.88
N CYS A 491 -9.58 -22.63 -30.98
CA CYS A 491 -8.26 -22.01 -31.07
C CYS A 491 -7.50 -22.10 -29.74
N LEU A 492 -8.19 -22.16 -28.61
CA LEU A 492 -7.59 -22.29 -27.28
C LEU A 492 -7.39 -23.76 -26.88
N ALA A 493 -8.00 -24.70 -27.57
CA ALA A 493 -7.85 -26.11 -27.26
C ALA A 493 -6.39 -26.57 -27.33
N SER A 494 -6.01 -27.49 -26.44
CA SER A 494 -4.66 -27.99 -26.30
C SER A 494 -4.08 -28.52 -27.60
N ARG A 495 -2.93 -28.03 -28.02
CA ARG A 495 -2.13 -28.55 -29.12
C ARG A 495 -1.16 -29.59 -28.56
N GLN A 496 -1.49 -30.84 -28.60
CA GLN A 496 -0.74 -31.93 -27.94
C GLN A 496 0.61 -32.29 -28.59
N PHE A 497 1.26 -31.44 -29.36
CA PHE A 497 2.49 -31.78 -30.02
C PHE A 497 3.71 -31.14 -29.35
N PHE A 498 4.43 -31.92 -28.53
CA PHE A 498 5.75 -31.55 -28.03
C PHE A 498 6.85 -32.09 -28.92
N ASP A 499 7.79 -31.22 -29.28
CA ASP A 499 8.99 -31.60 -30.02
C ASP A 499 10.22 -31.02 -29.32
N SER A 500 11.03 -31.90 -28.75
CA SER A 500 12.25 -31.52 -28.06
C SER A 500 13.32 -30.88 -28.95
N THR A 501 13.18 -31.04 -30.29
CA THR A 501 14.11 -30.42 -31.24
C THR A 501 14.04 -28.90 -31.27
N PHE A 502 12.98 -28.29 -30.75
CA PHE A 502 12.85 -26.84 -30.56
C PHE A 502 13.71 -26.29 -29.43
N ILE A 503 14.15 -27.14 -28.51
CA ILE A 503 14.99 -26.74 -27.37
C ILE A 503 16.44 -26.63 -27.81
N ALA A 504 17.07 -25.51 -27.52
CA ALA A 504 18.49 -25.30 -27.74
C ALA A 504 19.30 -25.67 -26.49
N ARG A 505 18.84 -25.28 -25.31
CA ARG A 505 19.55 -25.48 -24.05
C ARG A 505 18.58 -25.55 -22.87
N ILE A 506 18.92 -26.36 -21.86
CA ILE A 506 18.27 -26.36 -20.53
C ILE A 506 19.36 -26.18 -19.47
N VAL A 507 19.12 -25.32 -18.49
CA VAL A 507 19.97 -25.12 -17.31
C VAL A 507 19.11 -25.25 -16.06
N GLU A 508 19.60 -26.03 -15.09
CA GLU A 508 18.97 -26.19 -13.77
C GLU A 508 19.77 -25.42 -12.73
N TYR A 509 19.06 -24.72 -11.85
CA TYR A 509 19.62 -24.02 -10.70
C TYR A 509 19.10 -24.70 -9.42
N PRO A 510 19.87 -25.64 -8.82
CA PRO A 510 19.37 -26.55 -7.78
C PRO A 510 18.95 -25.86 -6.48
N HIS A 511 19.66 -24.81 -6.03
CA HIS A 511 19.34 -24.12 -4.77
C HIS A 511 18.07 -23.28 -4.86
N THR A 512 17.88 -22.63 -6.01
CA THR A 512 16.67 -21.83 -6.27
C THR A 512 15.55 -22.64 -6.91
N ARG A 513 15.83 -23.87 -7.35
CA ARG A 513 14.90 -24.74 -8.12
C ARG A 513 14.37 -24.05 -9.38
N ILE A 514 15.17 -23.18 -9.98
CA ILE A 514 14.82 -22.52 -11.23
C ILE A 514 15.27 -23.43 -12.39
N ARG A 515 14.42 -23.53 -13.42
CA ARG A 515 14.79 -24.11 -14.72
C ARG A 515 14.77 -23.02 -15.77
N GLU A 516 15.84 -22.87 -16.50
CA GLU A 516 15.97 -22.00 -17.65
C GLU A 516 15.99 -22.82 -18.92
N VAL A 517 15.14 -22.50 -19.87
CA VAL A 517 15.03 -23.17 -21.17
C VAL A 517 15.21 -22.13 -22.26
N GLU A 518 16.15 -22.36 -23.14
CA GLU A 518 16.38 -21.55 -24.33
C GLU A 518 15.88 -22.32 -25.55
N LEU A 519 14.99 -21.68 -26.34
CA LEU A 519 14.48 -22.23 -27.57
C LEU A 519 15.33 -21.81 -28.77
N LYS A 520 15.37 -22.62 -29.84
CA LYS A 520 16.13 -22.32 -31.04
C LYS A 520 15.70 -21.07 -31.79
N ASN A 521 14.49 -20.60 -31.57
CA ASN A 521 13.97 -19.34 -32.11
C ASN A 521 14.33 -18.12 -31.27
N GLY A 522 15.10 -18.29 -30.17
CA GLY A 522 15.59 -17.22 -29.33
C GLY A 522 14.68 -16.86 -28.15
N ILE A 523 13.57 -17.57 -27.95
CA ILE A 523 12.75 -17.41 -26.74
C ILE A 523 13.48 -18.01 -25.54
N ARG A 524 13.46 -17.31 -24.44
CA ARG A 524 13.92 -17.72 -23.11
C ARG A 524 12.75 -17.98 -22.20
N LEU A 525 12.67 -19.17 -21.61
CA LEU A 525 11.67 -19.54 -20.62
C LEU A 525 12.33 -19.79 -19.27
N VAL A 526 11.86 -19.13 -18.23
CA VAL A 526 12.32 -19.28 -16.84
C VAL A 526 11.16 -19.80 -15.99
N LEU A 527 11.32 -20.99 -15.45
CA LEU A 527 10.33 -21.69 -14.63
C LEU A 527 10.78 -21.73 -13.17
N LYS A 528 9.95 -21.22 -12.27
CA LYS A 528 10.14 -21.30 -10.82
C LYS A 528 8.95 -22.00 -10.18
N PRO A 529 9.05 -23.32 -9.89
CA PRO A 529 8.03 -24.03 -9.14
C PRO A 529 8.03 -23.57 -7.67
N THR A 530 6.85 -23.34 -7.10
CA THR A 530 6.63 -22.95 -5.70
C THR A 530 5.80 -24.02 -4.97
N GLN A 531 5.54 -23.84 -3.67
CA GLN A 531 4.77 -24.76 -2.82
C GLN A 531 3.48 -24.12 -2.29
N GLU A 532 3.03 -23.02 -2.91
CA GLU A 532 1.77 -22.40 -2.52
C GLU A 532 0.61 -23.39 -2.62
N ALA A 533 -0.35 -23.28 -1.72
CA ALA A 533 -1.54 -24.14 -1.75
C ALA A 533 -2.43 -23.87 -2.97
N ASP A 534 -2.39 -22.65 -3.49
CA ASP A 534 -3.09 -22.28 -4.72
C ASP A 534 -2.36 -22.86 -5.95
N THR A 535 -3.13 -23.34 -6.92
CA THR A 535 -2.64 -23.88 -8.19
C THR A 535 -2.51 -22.81 -9.28
N ALA A 536 -2.40 -21.54 -8.91
CA ALA A 536 -2.24 -20.45 -9.85
C ALA A 536 -0.86 -20.47 -10.52
N LEU A 537 -0.85 -20.24 -11.82
CA LEU A 537 0.33 -20.01 -12.65
C LEU A 537 0.41 -18.51 -12.94
N LEU A 538 1.48 -17.87 -12.51
CA LEU A 538 1.74 -16.45 -12.73
C LEU A 538 2.77 -16.30 -13.86
N LEU A 539 2.43 -15.53 -14.90
CA LEU A 539 3.30 -15.30 -16.04
C LEU A 539 3.60 -13.80 -16.18
N THR A 540 4.85 -13.49 -16.49
CA THR A 540 5.26 -12.22 -17.09
C THR A 540 6.19 -12.50 -18.26
N SER A 541 5.88 -11.97 -19.43
CA SER A 541 6.82 -11.94 -20.54
C SER A 541 7.33 -10.53 -20.77
N PHE A 542 8.53 -10.43 -21.29
CA PHE A 542 9.12 -9.16 -21.72
C PHE A 542 10.09 -9.38 -22.87
N ALA A 543 10.06 -8.45 -23.82
CA ALA A 543 10.96 -8.37 -24.94
C ALA A 543 11.59 -6.97 -25.00
N PRO A 544 12.81 -6.81 -25.56
CA PRO A 544 13.45 -5.51 -25.69
C PRO A 544 12.64 -4.57 -26.60
N PHE A 545 12.88 -3.28 -26.43
CA PHE A 545 12.26 -2.17 -27.15
C PHE A 545 10.83 -1.84 -26.64
N GLY A 546 10.76 -0.79 -25.88
CA GLY A 546 9.53 -0.17 -25.41
C GLY A 546 9.31 1.20 -26.01
N THR A 547 8.61 2.08 -25.30
CA THR A 547 8.22 3.42 -25.80
C THR A 547 9.42 4.27 -26.19
N SER A 548 10.56 4.16 -25.47
CA SER A 548 11.75 4.97 -25.71
C SER A 548 12.53 4.58 -26.97
N SER A 549 12.32 3.38 -27.51
CA SER A 549 13.13 2.80 -28.59
C SER A 549 12.55 3.03 -29.97
N LEU A 550 11.35 3.59 -30.05
CA LEU A 550 10.62 3.73 -31.31
C LEU A 550 10.92 5.05 -32.01
N PRO A 551 11.03 5.05 -33.35
CA PRO A 551 11.12 6.29 -34.12
C PRO A 551 9.82 7.11 -34.00
N ASP A 552 9.94 8.44 -34.22
CA ASP A 552 8.83 9.38 -34.04
C ASP A 552 7.60 9.06 -34.88
N GLU A 553 7.80 8.52 -36.06
CA GLU A 553 6.73 8.15 -36.98
C GLU A 553 5.90 6.95 -36.45
N LYS A 554 6.48 6.08 -35.61
CA LYS A 554 5.78 4.91 -35.05
C LYS A 554 5.12 5.21 -33.70
N TYR A 555 5.44 6.34 -33.07
CA TYR A 555 4.86 6.68 -31.78
C TYR A 555 3.32 6.78 -31.78
N PRO A 556 2.66 7.36 -32.79
CA PRO A 556 1.19 7.34 -32.87
C PRO A 556 0.59 5.92 -32.95
N LEU A 557 1.30 4.95 -33.54
CA LEU A 557 0.85 3.56 -33.60
C LEU A 557 0.96 2.88 -32.24
N LEU A 558 1.98 3.24 -31.47
CA LEU A 558 2.19 2.72 -30.13
C LEU A 558 1.04 3.10 -29.18
N GLU A 559 0.62 4.35 -29.17
CA GLU A 559 -0.50 4.82 -28.35
C GLU A 559 -1.81 4.11 -28.72
N GLY A 560 -1.93 3.62 -29.97
CA GLY A 560 -3.07 2.82 -30.40
C GLY A 560 -2.97 1.33 -30.08
N ILE A 561 -1.83 0.84 -29.59
CA ILE A 561 -1.60 -0.60 -29.40
C ILE A 561 -2.56 -1.18 -28.34
N GLY A 562 -3.01 -0.37 -27.37
CA GLY A 562 -3.99 -0.77 -26.34
C GLY A 562 -5.32 -1.25 -26.92
N TYR A 563 -5.70 -0.81 -28.12
CA TYR A 563 -6.91 -1.31 -28.81
C TYR A 563 -6.82 -2.80 -29.15
N MET A 564 -5.61 -3.33 -29.31
CA MET A 564 -5.39 -4.74 -29.59
C MET A 564 -5.70 -5.64 -28.39
N ASP A 565 -5.69 -5.09 -27.17
CA ASP A 565 -6.04 -5.84 -25.95
C ASP A 565 -7.55 -5.96 -25.73
N MET A 566 -8.33 -5.04 -26.31
CA MET A 566 -9.78 -4.97 -26.13
C MET A 566 -10.56 -5.94 -27.03
N GLY A 567 -9.99 -6.36 -28.17
CA GLY A 567 -10.62 -7.28 -29.13
C GLY A 567 -10.57 -8.74 -28.69
N GLY A 568 -11.33 -9.58 -29.37
CA GLY A 568 -11.26 -11.03 -29.28
C GLY A 568 -10.03 -11.66 -29.96
N ILE A 569 -10.13 -12.93 -30.30
CA ILE A 569 -9.09 -13.69 -31.00
C ILE A 569 -9.72 -14.61 -32.03
N ALA A 570 -9.01 -14.91 -33.15
CA ALA A 570 -9.25 -16.01 -34.05
C ALA A 570 -10.75 -16.34 -34.29
N LYS A 571 -11.58 -15.39 -34.62
CA LYS A 571 -13.03 -15.55 -34.81
C LYS A 571 -13.84 -15.78 -33.52
N VAL A 572 -13.26 -15.53 -32.36
CA VAL A 572 -13.94 -15.50 -31.08
C VAL A 572 -14.10 -14.05 -30.69
N ASP A 573 -15.34 -13.59 -30.65
CA ASP A 573 -15.69 -12.25 -30.28
C ASP A 573 -15.18 -11.87 -28.88
N GLY A 574 -14.80 -10.61 -28.66
CA GLY A 574 -14.21 -10.15 -27.42
C GLY A 574 -15.11 -10.35 -26.20
N GLU A 575 -16.43 -10.19 -26.32
CA GLU A 575 -17.37 -10.43 -25.24
C GLU A 575 -17.41 -11.92 -24.87
N MET A 576 -17.52 -12.80 -25.88
CA MET A 576 -17.50 -14.25 -25.68
C MET A 576 -16.15 -14.73 -25.08
N LEU A 577 -15.06 -14.14 -25.54
CA LEU A 577 -13.73 -14.44 -24.98
C LEU A 577 -13.65 -13.98 -23.51
N SER A 578 -14.11 -12.79 -23.19
CA SER A 578 -14.10 -12.24 -21.82
C SER A 578 -14.91 -13.12 -20.87
N ASP A 579 -16.11 -13.54 -21.29
CA ASP A 579 -16.97 -14.46 -20.53
C ASP A 579 -16.26 -15.80 -20.27
N TYR A 580 -15.62 -16.38 -21.31
CA TYR A 580 -14.86 -17.62 -21.18
C TYR A 580 -13.68 -17.48 -20.22
N LEU A 581 -12.88 -16.42 -20.37
CA LEU A 581 -11.69 -16.19 -19.53
C LEU A 581 -12.07 -15.96 -18.07
N SER A 582 -13.17 -15.22 -17.83
CA SER A 582 -13.71 -15.00 -16.50
C SER A 582 -14.15 -16.31 -15.85
N GLN A 583 -14.89 -17.17 -16.59
CA GLN A 583 -15.33 -18.47 -16.08
C GLN A 583 -14.18 -19.41 -15.76
N LYS A 584 -13.06 -19.32 -16.49
CA LYS A 584 -11.86 -20.16 -16.30
C LYS A 584 -10.79 -19.50 -15.43
N GLU A 585 -11.09 -18.33 -14.85
CA GLU A 585 -10.14 -17.54 -14.03
C GLU A 585 -8.81 -17.29 -14.74
N ILE A 586 -8.86 -17.00 -16.03
CA ILE A 586 -7.72 -16.66 -16.86
C ILE A 586 -7.68 -15.14 -17.01
N SER A 587 -6.55 -14.51 -16.69
CA SER A 587 -6.32 -13.10 -16.99
C SER A 587 -5.05 -12.91 -17.82
N LEU A 588 -5.11 -12.01 -18.78
CA LEU A 588 -4.00 -11.64 -19.63
C LEU A 588 -4.12 -10.16 -19.98
N THR A 589 -3.06 -9.39 -19.78
CA THR A 589 -2.97 -7.97 -20.10
C THR A 589 -1.67 -7.70 -20.82
N MET A 590 -1.71 -6.86 -21.85
CA MET A 590 -0.49 -6.36 -22.51
C MET A 590 0.24 -5.38 -21.58
N ALA A 591 1.57 -5.47 -21.60
CA ALA A 591 2.46 -4.55 -20.90
C ALA A 591 3.32 -3.80 -21.91
N MET A 592 3.35 -2.46 -21.77
CA MET A 592 4.24 -1.58 -22.52
C MET A 592 4.95 -0.65 -21.55
N GLU A 593 6.25 -0.77 -21.48
CA GLU A 593 7.11 0.01 -20.60
C GLU A 593 8.10 0.87 -21.42
N ASN A 594 8.91 1.67 -20.78
CA ASN A 594 9.88 2.51 -21.49
C ASN A 594 10.86 1.71 -22.37
N HIS A 595 11.33 0.57 -21.87
CA HIS A 595 12.36 -0.24 -22.53
C HIS A 595 11.93 -1.63 -22.91
N TRP A 596 10.72 -2.06 -22.47
CA TRP A 596 10.23 -3.40 -22.61
C TRP A 596 8.76 -3.44 -23.02
N HIS A 597 8.38 -4.51 -23.72
CA HIS A 597 6.98 -4.82 -23.99
C HIS A 597 6.74 -6.32 -23.76
N GLY A 598 5.50 -6.71 -23.50
CA GLY A 598 5.16 -8.12 -23.27
C GLY A 598 3.76 -8.32 -22.72
N PHE A 599 3.58 -9.37 -21.92
CA PHE A 599 2.31 -9.74 -21.32
C PHE A 599 2.48 -10.04 -19.83
N ILE A 600 1.44 -9.73 -19.06
CA ILE A 600 1.28 -10.12 -17.67
C ILE A 600 -0.02 -10.88 -17.56
N GLY A 601 -0.02 -12.03 -16.92
CA GLY A 601 -1.25 -12.79 -16.76
C GLY A 601 -1.15 -13.90 -15.73
N MET A 602 -2.29 -14.52 -15.49
CA MET A 602 -2.43 -15.65 -14.59
C MET A 602 -3.51 -16.61 -15.09
N ALA A 603 -3.34 -17.86 -14.71
CA ALA A 603 -4.32 -18.92 -14.96
C ALA A 603 -4.15 -20.01 -13.90
N SER A 604 -5.15 -20.88 -13.71
CA SER A 604 -4.89 -22.11 -12.97
C SER A 604 -3.96 -23.02 -13.77
N VAL A 605 -3.17 -23.86 -13.10
CA VAL A 605 -2.28 -24.83 -13.74
C VAL A 605 -3.05 -25.78 -14.67
N ALA A 606 -4.32 -26.08 -14.35
CA ALA A 606 -5.18 -26.92 -15.19
C ALA A 606 -5.48 -26.29 -16.56
N HIS A 607 -5.53 -24.96 -16.62
CA HIS A 607 -5.81 -24.18 -17.82
C HIS A 607 -4.55 -23.58 -18.49
N ALA A 608 -3.35 -24.06 -18.11
CA ALA A 608 -2.10 -23.60 -18.71
C ALA A 608 -2.06 -23.76 -20.25
N PRO A 609 -2.56 -24.86 -20.86
CA PRO A 609 -2.58 -24.98 -22.31
C PRO A 609 -3.42 -23.91 -23.01
N GLU A 610 -4.61 -23.64 -22.50
CA GLU A 610 -5.52 -22.59 -23.00
C GLU A 610 -4.87 -21.21 -22.86
N PHE A 611 -4.20 -20.96 -21.72
CA PHE A 611 -3.51 -19.72 -21.46
C PHE A 611 -2.35 -19.46 -22.43
N PHE A 612 -1.53 -20.49 -22.73
CA PHE A 612 -0.44 -20.34 -23.69
C PHE A 612 -0.98 -20.16 -25.13
N ASN A 613 -2.05 -20.85 -25.49
CA ASN A 613 -2.70 -20.64 -26.78
C ASN A 613 -3.33 -19.23 -26.86
N LEU A 614 -3.92 -18.72 -25.77
CA LEU A 614 -4.46 -17.37 -25.72
C LEU A 614 -3.37 -16.33 -26.05
N ILE A 615 -2.20 -16.43 -25.42
CA ILE A 615 -1.07 -15.52 -25.72
C ILE A 615 -0.69 -15.63 -27.20
N PHE A 616 -0.61 -16.85 -27.73
CA PHE A 616 -0.28 -17.08 -29.12
C PHE A 616 -1.32 -16.45 -30.08
N GLU A 617 -2.61 -16.70 -29.85
CA GLU A 617 -3.68 -16.17 -30.69
C GLU A 617 -3.79 -14.65 -30.60
N LYS A 618 -3.63 -14.06 -29.39
CA LYS A 618 -3.54 -12.61 -29.20
C LYS A 618 -2.42 -11.99 -30.04
N ILE A 619 -1.28 -12.65 -30.18
CA ILE A 619 -0.15 -12.14 -30.99
C ILE A 619 -0.42 -12.31 -32.50
N PHE A 620 -0.91 -13.48 -32.92
CA PHE A 620 -0.91 -13.87 -34.35
C PHE A 620 -2.23 -13.68 -35.06
N ASP A 621 -3.37 -13.74 -34.33
CA ASP A 621 -4.72 -13.62 -34.91
C ASP A 621 -5.68 -12.83 -33.99
N PRO A 622 -5.35 -11.57 -33.63
CA PRO A 622 -6.21 -10.70 -32.83
C PRO A 622 -7.43 -10.28 -33.65
N GLU A 623 -8.58 -10.14 -32.99
CA GLU A 623 -9.77 -9.52 -33.58
C GLU A 623 -9.62 -8.00 -33.67
N LEU A 624 -10.00 -7.40 -34.79
CA LEU A 624 -9.96 -5.94 -35.01
C LEU A 624 -11.38 -5.36 -34.88
N LYS A 625 -11.61 -4.58 -33.81
CA LYS A 625 -12.89 -3.90 -33.50
C LYS A 625 -12.88 -2.46 -34.07
N TYR A 626 -13.24 -2.30 -35.34
CA TYR A 626 -13.19 -1.00 -36.02
C TYR A 626 -14.14 0.03 -35.43
N ASP A 627 -15.35 -0.39 -35.05
CA ASP A 627 -16.37 0.52 -34.52
C ASP A 627 -15.95 1.04 -33.12
N ASP A 628 -15.50 0.17 -32.24
CA ASP A 628 -15.00 0.51 -30.91
C ASP A 628 -13.76 1.44 -31.00
N PHE A 629 -12.84 1.12 -31.92
CA PHE A 629 -11.67 1.97 -32.19
C PHE A 629 -12.07 3.37 -32.60
N GLU A 630 -13.04 3.51 -33.52
CA GLU A 630 -13.50 4.81 -33.99
C GLU A 630 -14.22 5.59 -32.88
N GLU A 631 -15.06 4.93 -32.08
CA GLU A 631 -15.74 5.56 -30.95
C GLU A 631 -14.74 6.12 -29.93
N ILE A 632 -13.77 5.32 -29.48
CA ILE A 632 -12.73 5.74 -28.53
C ILE A 632 -11.86 6.87 -29.12
N ARG A 633 -11.50 6.75 -30.41
CA ARG A 633 -10.75 7.81 -31.10
C ARG A 633 -11.49 9.15 -31.11
N GLN A 634 -12.82 9.11 -31.36
CA GLN A 634 -13.67 10.31 -31.32
C GLN A 634 -13.78 10.88 -29.92
N GLU A 635 -13.86 10.04 -28.90
CA GLU A 635 -13.89 10.47 -27.52
C GLU A 635 -12.57 11.15 -27.11
N LEU A 636 -11.42 10.55 -27.45
CA LEU A 636 -10.11 11.16 -27.26
C LEU A 636 -9.97 12.52 -27.95
N LEU A 637 -10.47 12.65 -29.21
CA LEU A 637 -10.45 13.92 -29.94
C LEU A 637 -11.37 14.97 -29.30
N LYS A 638 -12.49 14.57 -28.74
CA LYS A 638 -13.46 15.44 -28.06
C LYS A 638 -12.88 16.01 -26.76
N ASP A 639 -12.06 15.25 -26.06
CA ASP A 639 -11.44 15.66 -24.79
C ASP A 639 -10.04 16.26 -24.99
N TYR A 640 -9.49 16.13 -26.21
CA TYR A 640 -8.16 16.64 -26.51
C TYR A 640 -8.12 18.17 -26.48
N GLY A 641 -7.10 18.67 -25.82
CA GLY A 641 -6.86 20.12 -25.72
C GLY A 641 -7.71 20.85 -24.71
N LYS A 642 -8.59 20.16 -24.02
CA LYS A 642 -9.25 20.68 -22.82
C LYS A 642 -8.27 20.60 -21.63
N GLU A 643 -7.06 21.15 -21.81
CA GLU A 643 -6.24 21.44 -20.66
C GLU A 643 -7.06 22.33 -19.73
N THR A 644 -7.58 21.75 -18.67
CA THR A 644 -8.35 22.50 -17.69
C THR A 644 -7.46 23.57 -17.08
N MET A 645 -8.04 24.66 -16.62
CA MET A 645 -7.29 25.69 -15.89
C MET A 645 -6.53 25.06 -14.70
N LEU A 646 -7.04 23.96 -14.19
CA LEU A 646 -6.47 23.13 -13.15
C LEU A 646 -5.17 22.43 -13.59
N GLU A 647 -5.12 21.76 -14.75
CA GLU A 647 -3.88 21.12 -15.23
C GLU A 647 -2.77 22.16 -15.43
N LYS A 648 -3.14 23.39 -15.86
CA LYS A 648 -2.20 24.50 -15.95
C LYS A 648 -1.73 25.00 -14.59
N MET A 649 -2.57 24.98 -13.57
CA MET A 649 -2.19 25.33 -12.20
C MET A 649 -1.40 24.23 -11.51
N LEU A 650 -1.81 22.95 -11.68
CA LEU A 650 -1.08 21.80 -11.20
C LEU A 650 0.35 21.74 -11.72
N LYS A 651 0.54 22.02 -13.01
CA LYS A 651 1.89 22.14 -13.61
C LYS A 651 2.74 23.25 -13.00
N ARG A 652 2.14 24.20 -12.26
CA ARG A 652 2.82 25.32 -11.60
C ARG A 652 2.94 25.15 -10.09
N ALA A 653 2.34 24.10 -9.52
CA ALA A 653 2.50 23.82 -8.10
C ALA A 653 3.98 23.51 -7.79
N PRO A 654 4.55 24.07 -6.71
CA PRO A 654 5.99 23.97 -6.44
C PRO A 654 6.52 22.54 -6.40
N ASP A 655 5.83 21.65 -5.72
CA ASP A 655 6.14 20.22 -5.63
C ASP A 655 6.09 19.52 -7.00
N ARG A 656 5.13 19.90 -7.85
CA ARG A 656 5.03 19.38 -9.22
C ARG A 656 6.12 19.92 -10.14
N LEU A 657 6.52 21.16 -9.93
CA LEU A 657 7.66 21.74 -10.64
C LEU A 657 8.96 21.03 -10.26
N LEU A 658 9.15 20.73 -8.98
CA LEU A 658 10.30 19.97 -8.51
C LEU A 658 10.28 18.55 -9.10
N SER A 659 9.16 17.83 -8.99
CA SER A 659 9.03 16.49 -9.58
C SER A 659 9.24 16.49 -11.10
N ALA A 660 8.64 17.45 -11.81
CA ALA A 660 8.80 17.56 -13.26
C ALA A 660 10.27 17.87 -13.65
N ARG A 661 10.97 18.66 -12.83
CA ARG A 661 12.38 18.93 -13.06
C ARG A 661 13.26 17.73 -12.75
N MET A 662 12.91 16.97 -11.73
CA MET A 662 13.56 15.71 -11.40
C MET A 662 13.39 14.71 -12.55
N ASP A 663 12.16 14.54 -13.06
CA ASP A 663 11.86 13.73 -14.23
C ASP A 663 12.64 14.20 -15.46
N GLU A 664 12.80 15.50 -15.67
CA GLU A 664 13.60 16.04 -16.78
C GLU A 664 15.09 15.74 -16.61
N LEU A 665 15.63 15.88 -15.41
CA LEU A 665 17.05 15.57 -15.13
C LEU A 665 17.35 14.08 -15.22
N MET A 666 16.40 13.24 -14.81
CA MET A 666 16.48 11.78 -14.95
C MET A 666 15.94 11.32 -16.30
N GLY A 667 14.98 11.98 -16.83
CA GLY A 667 14.14 11.60 -17.93
C GLY A 667 14.36 12.39 -19.21
N ALA A 668 15.21 13.42 -19.25
CA ALA A 668 15.85 13.84 -20.52
C ALA A 668 16.54 12.64 -21.14
N ALA A 669 16.77 11.63 -20.34
CA ALA A 669 17.17 10.29 -20.67
C ALA A 669 16.08 9.44 -21.33
N ILE A 670 14.82 9.72 -21.11
CA ILE A 670 13.71 8.90 -21.62
C ILE A 670 12.90 9.79 -22.58
N PRO A 671 13.35 9.97 -23.81
CA PRO A 671 12.55 10.69 -24.79
C PRO A 671 11.18 10.03 -24.87
N ARG A 672 10.10 10.79 -24.69
CA ARG A 672 8.72 10.39 -24.94
C ARG A 672 7.90 9.78 -23.79
N SER A 673 8.39 9.62 -22.58
CA SER A 673 7.55 9.15 -21.46
C SER A 673 6.37 10.09 -21.12
N SER A 674 6.42 11.34 -21.59
CA SER A 674 5.42 12.38 -21.33
C SER A 674 4.78 13.02 -22.56
N ASN A 675 5.10 12.60 -23.77
CA ASN A 675 4.56 13.22 -24.99
C ASN A 675 3.15 12.73 -25.30
N LYS A 676 2.14 13.58 -25.09
CA LYS A 676 0.78 13.35 -25.61
C LYS A 676 0.77 13.48 -27.12
N LEU A 677 0.03 12.59 -27.79
CA LEU A 677 -0.19 12.71 -29.24
C LEU A 677 -0.82 14.06 -29.61
N SER A 678 -0.45 14.63 -30.73
CA SER A 678 -1.15 15.78 -31.29
C SER A 678 -2.51 15.37 -31.88
N ILE A 679 -3.42 16.34 -32.04
CA ILE A 679 -4.72 16.11 -32.71
C ILE A 679 -4.53 15.46 -34.08
N ASP A 680 -3.56 15.92 -34.86
CA ASP A 680 -3.29 15.40 -36.20
C ASP A 680 -2.77 13.96 -36.15
N GLN A 681 -1.94 13.63 -35.16
CA GLN A 681 -1.49 12.26 -34.93
C GLN A 681 -2.65 11.31 -34.55
N ILE A 682 -3.54 11.74 -33.64
CA ILE A 682 -4.74 10.94 -33.28
C ILE A 682 -5.64 10.74 -34.51
N LYS A 683 -5.88 11.79 -35.30
CA LYS A 683 -6.67 11.68 -36.53
C LYS A 683 -6.06 10.79 -37.58
N SER A 684 -4.74 10.69 -37.62
CA SER A 684 -4.00 9.85 -38.56
C SER A 684 -3.92 8.38 -38.17
N GLN A 685 -4.30 8.03 -36.93
CA GLN A 685 -4.29 6.62 -36.49
C GLN A 685 -5.22 5.77 -37.35
N ASN A 686 -4.75 4.59 -37.69
CA ASN A 686 -5.48 3.60 -38.49
C ASN A 686 -5.27 2.22 -37.86
N LEU A 687 -6.36 1.49 -37.59
CA LEU A 687 -6.34 0.22 -36.88
C LEU A 687 -5.55 -0.86 -37.61
N ASP A 688 -5.61 -0.91 -38.95
CA ASP A 688 -4.80 -1.86 -39.73
C ASP A 688 -3.30 -1.60 -39.58
N SER A 689 -2.89 -0.33 -39.58
CA SER A 689 -1.50 0.05 -39.37
C SER A 689 -1.03 -0.26 -37.95
N ILE A 690 -1.91 -0.07 -36.95
CA ILE A 690 -1.66 -0.44 -35.56
C ILE A 690 -1.49 -1.96 -35.46
N ALA A 691 -2.37 -2.75 -36.09
CA ALA A 691 -2.29 -4.20 -36.07
C ALA A 691 -1.02 -4.75 -36.74
N VAL A 692 -0.59 -4.13 -37.87
CA VAL A 692 0.68 -4.48 -38.51
C VAL A 692 1.86 -4.16 -37.59
N PHE A 693 1.88 -2.99 -36.97
CA PHE A 693 2.91 -2.58 -36.03
C PHE A 693 2.92 -3.46 -34.76
N TYR A 694 1.76 -3.79 -34.21
CA TYR A 694 1.60 -4.71 -33.09
C TYR A 694 2.26 -6.06 -33.40
N LYS A 695 1.92 -6.63 -34.55
CA LYS A 695 2.49 -7.91 -34.98
C LYS A 695 4.00 -7.81 -35.26
N GLU A 696 4.49 -6.70 -35.80
CA GLU A 696 5.91 -6.44 -35.98
C GLU A 696 6.66 -6.46 -34.63
N LEU A 697 6.05 -5.95 -33.59
CA LEU A 697 6.66 -5.84 -32.26
C LEU A 697 6.53 -7.14 -31.44
N TYR A 698 5.32 -7.69 -31.32
CA TYR A 698 5.03 -8.80 -30.40
C TYR A 698 5.29 -10.20 -30.99
N ALA A 699 5.29 -10.35 -32.31
CA ALA A 699 5.52 -11.66 -32.95
C ALA A 699 7.00 -12.04 -33.07
N ARG A 700 7.92 -11.22 -32.55
CA ARG A 700 9.36 -11.50 -32.55
C ARG A 700 9.73 -12.44 -31.41
N PRO A 701 10.25 -13.64 -31.67
CA PRO A 701 10.65 -14.56 -30.61
C PRO A 701 11.99 -14.18 -29.97
N GLU A 702 12.91 -13.57 -30.72
CA GLU A 702 14.29 -13.31 -30.30
C GLU A 702 14.34 -12.28 -29.19
N GLY A 703 14.97 -12.65 -28.09
CA GLY A 703 15.11 -11.78 -26.90
C GLY A 703 13.86 -11.73 -26.02
N THR A 704 12.77 -12.41 -26.42
CA THR A 704 11.59 -12.52 -25.56
C THR A 704 11.84 -13.50 -24.43
N THR A 705 11.65 -13.04 -23.21
CA THR A 705 11.77 -13.86 -21.99
C THR A 705 10.42 -14.04 -21.37
N TYR A 706 10.07 -15.27 -21.01
CA TYR A 706 8.89 -15.64 -20.24
C TYR A 706 9.32 -16.13 -18.87
N VAL A 707 8.78 -15.54 -17.82
CA VAL A 707 8.98 -15.95 -16.42
C VAL A 707 7.66 -16.49 -15.91
N ILE A 708 7.65 -17.74 -15.45
CA ILE A 708 6.48 -18.43 -14.95
C ILE A 708 6.78 -18.94 -13.54
N CYS A 709 5.94 -18.55 -12.58
CA CYS A 709 6.04 -18.93 -11.17
C CYS A 709 4.70 -19.52 -10.70
N GLY A 710 4.73 -20.53 -9.84
CA GLY A 710 3.52 -21.16 -9.29
C GLY A 710 3.74 -22.60 -8.85
N ASN A 711 2.69 -23.21 -8.32
CA ASN A 711 2.73 -24.60 -7.87
C ASN A 711 2.43 -25.56 -9.04
N PHE A 712 3.44 -25.97 -9.75
CA PHE A 712 3.31 -26.82 -10.94
C PHE A 712 4.46 -27.81 -11.12
N ASP A 713 4.20 -28.86 -11.93
CA ASP A 713 5.25 -29.75 -12.43
C ASP A 713 6.02 -29.07 -13.58
N THR A 714 7.30 -28.86 -13.39
CA THR A 714 8.16 -28.12 -14.29
C THR A 714 8.26 -28.75 -15.69
N ASP A 715 8.28 -30.10 -15.79
CA ASP A 715 8.37 -30.80 -17.07
C ASP A 715 7.05 -30.66 -17.87
N THR A 716 5.93 -30.70 -17.18
CA THR A 716 4.59 -30.55 -17.79
C THR A 716 4.43 -29.14 -18.38
N ILE A 717 4.70 -28.09 -17.59
CA ILE A 717 4.58 -26.70 -18.05
C ILE A 717 5.57 -26.41 -19.18
N MET A 718 6.82 -26.88 -19.07
CA MET A 718 7.80 -26.74 -20.14
C MET A 718 7.32 -27.36 -21.45
N ARG A 719 6.79 -28.61 -21.41
CA ARG A 719 6.30 -29.29 -22.61
C ARG A 719 5.11 -28.55 -23.24
N GLN A 720 4.16 -28.12 -22.45
CA GLN A 720 3.01 -27.34 -22.92
C GLN A 720 3.45 -26.03 -23.57
N PHE A 721 4.34 -25.29 -22.92
CA PHE A 721 4.91 -24.04 -23.44
C PHE A 721 5.65 -24.26 -24.77
N VAL A 722 6.56 -25.21 -24.83
CA VAL A 722 7.34 -25.51 -26.05
C VAL A 722 6.44 -25.97 -27.21
N SER A 723 5.36 -26.68 -26.93
CA SER A 723 4.40 -27.13 -27.98
C SER A 723 3.70 -25.96 -28.70
N VAL A 724 3.57 -24.82 -28.03
CA VAL A 724 2.98 -23.59 -28.59
C VAL A 724 4.06 -22.68 -29.18
N PHE A 725 5.01 -22.27 -28.37
CA PHE A 725 5.98 -21.21 -28.71
C PHE A 725 7.19 -21.69 -29.49
N GLY A 726 7.53 -22.99 -29.44
CA GLY A 726 8.65 -23.56 -30.18
C GLY A 726 8.50 -23.48 -31.70
N ARG A 727 7.27 -23.35 -32.19
CA ARG A 727 6.92 -23.29 -33.61
C ARG A 727 6.98 -21.89 -34.19
N ILE A 728 7.11 -20.86 -33.39
CA ILE A 728 7.25 -19.50 -33.88
C ILE A 728 8.56 -19.44 -34.66
N PRO A 729 8.53 -19.06 -35.94
CA PRO A 729 9.76 -19.01 -36.73
C PRO A 729 10.67 -17.90 -36.19
N ALA A 730 11.98 -18.14 -36.20
CA ALA A 730 12.94 -17.09 -35.91
C ALA A 730 12.80 -15.96 -36.92
N SER A 731 12.97 -14.71 -36.45
CA SER A 731 12.93 -13.55 -37.33
C SER A 731 14.12 -13.56 -38.29
N LEU A 732 13.83 -13.34 -39.57
CA LEU A 732 14.88 -13.29 -40.61
C LEU A 732 15.55 -11.92 -40.70
N CYS A 733 14.95 -10.89 -40.09
CA CYS A 733 15.47 -9.53 -40.17
C CYS A 733 15.85 -9.01 -38.76
N PRO A 734 17.01 -8.34 -38.62
CA PRO A 734 17.32 -7.63 -37.37
C PRO A 734 16.23 -6.60 -37.05
N SER A 735 16.08 -6.29 -35.79
CA SER A 735 15.21 -5.18 -35.36
C SER A 735 15.80 -3.86 -35.91
N GLU A 736 14.96 -3.00 -36.48
CA GLU A 736 15.30 -1.63 -36.82
C GLU A 736 15.29 -0.70 -35.60
N TYR A 737 14.79 -1.20 -34.46
CA TYR A 737 14.72 -0.43 -33.25
C TYR A 737 16.04 -0.44 -32.50
N SER A 738 16.36 0.70 -31.90
CA SER A 738 17.53 0.88 -31.05
C SER A 738 17.18 1.81 -29.90
N TYR A 739 17.84 1.61 -28.78
CA TYR A 739 17.70 2.55 -27.67
C TYR A 739 18.34 3.89 -28.03
N PRO A 740 17.71 5.02 -27.68
CA PRO A 740 18.27 6.33 -27.92
C PRO A 740 19.59 6.50 -27.17
N HIS A 741 20.49 7.33 -27.74
CA HIS A 741 21.69 7.71 -27.01
C HIS A 741 21.32 8.56 -25.81
N PHE A 742 21.88 8.22 -24.65
CA PHE A 742 21.66 8.92 -23.40
C PHE A 742 22.98 9.23 -22.71
N GLU A 743 23.11 10.48 -22.24
CA GLU A 743 24.23 10.93 -21.43
C GLU A 743 23.72 11.58 -20.15
N LEU A 744 24.29 11.14 -19.03
CA LEU A 744 24.04 11.76 -17.74
C LEU A 744 24.60 13.19 -17.70
N PRO A 745 23.98 14.12 -16.95
CA PRO A 745 24.54 15.45 -16.74
C PRO A 745 25.98 15.37 -16.20
N VAL A 746 26.87 16.23 -16.69
CA VAL A 746 28.30 16.25 -16.28
C VAL A 746 28.64 17.38 -15.33
N GLU A 747 27.69 18.28 -15.08
CA GLU A 747 27.89 19.46 -14.23
C GLU A 747 26.93 19.45 -13.04
N LYS A 748 27.40 20.05 -11.96
CA LYS A 748 26.60 20.27 -10.76
C LYS A 748 25.42 21.19 -11.09
N HIS A 749 24.21 20.75 -10.73
CA HIS A 749 22.97 21.50 -10.92
C HIS A 749 22.33 21.84 -9.56
N ILE A 750 22.05 23.13 -9.32
CA ILE A 750 21.36 23.60 -8.11
C ILE A 750 20.21 24.50 -8.54
N GLU A 751 18.99 24.11 -8.23
CA GLU A 751 17.80 24.85 -8.60
C GLU A 751 16.78 24.92 -7.45
N GLY A 752 16.36 26.14 -7.13
CA GLY A 752 15.37 26.42 -6.09
C GLY A 752 14.04 26.85 -6.69
N PHE A 753 12.95 26.25 -6.22
CA PHE A 753 11.59 26.60 -6.60
C PHE A 753 10.92 27.40 -5.48
N PRO A 754 10.03 28.35 -5.82
CA PRO A 754 9.32 29.14 -4.81
C PRO A 754 8.39 28.22 -3.98
N ASN A 755 8.40 28.45 -2.67
CA ASN A 755 7.51 27.79 -1.72
C ASN A 755 6.74 28.85 -0.94
N ASP A 756 5.41 28.72 -0.87
CA ASP A 756 4.56 29.61 -0.06
C ASP A 756 4.69 29.32 1.45
N ASN A 757 5.18 28.14 1.81
CA ASN A 757 5.45 27.82 3.20
C ASN A 757 6.70 28.56 3.69
N GLU A 758 6.51 29.48 4.66
CA GLU A 758 7.59 30.36 5.16
C GLU A 758 8.63 29.63 6.01
N THR A 759 8.30 28.47 6.53
CA THR A 759 9.13 27.79 7.54
C THR A 759 9.71 26.47 7.08
N GLN A 760 9.20 25.87 6.00
CA GLN A 760 9.55 24.52 5.55
C GLN A 760 10.20 24.53 4.17
N THR A 761 11.23 23.72 4.01
CA THR A 761 11.82 23.35 2.72
C THR A 761 11.71 21.84 2.50
N LEU A 762 11.48 21.45 1.26
CA LEU A 762 11.72 20.09 0.77
C LEU A 762 12.99 20.14 -0.09
N PHE A 763 13.83 19.14 0.00
CA PHE A 763 15.04 19.07 -0.83
C PHE A 763 15.26 17.64 -1.33
N ASP A 764 15.82 17.56 -2.55
CA ASP A 764 16.23 16.34 -3.23
C ASP A 764 17.68 16.50 -3.71
N TYR A 765 18.60 15.70 -3.14
CA TYR A 765 19.96 15.53 -3.64
C TYR A 765 20.02 14.31 -4.53
N LEU A 766 20.21 14.49 -5.79
CA LEU A 766 20.30 13.44 -6.79
C LEU A 766 21.76 13.19 -7.17
N PHE A 767 22.30 12.03 -6.74
CA PHE A 767 23.60 11.52 -7.18
C PHE A 767 23.39 10.46 -8.24
N PHE A 768 24.11 10.50 -9.34
CA PHE A 768 23.90 9.61 -10.46
C PHE A 768 25.21 9.22 -11.14
N GLY A 769 25.18 8.12 -11.87
CA GLY A 769 26.35 7.63 -12.59
C GLY A 769 26.06 6.37 -13.40
N TYR A 770 27.12 5.87 -14.04
CA TYR A 770 27.09 4.60 -14.71
C TYR A 770 27.66 3.49 -13.83
N TYR A 771 27.10 2.28 -13.96
CA TYR A 771 27.62 1.10 -13.27
C TYR A 771 27.73 -0.09 -14.22
N GLN A 772 28.47 -1.12 -13.80
CA GLN A 772 28.52 -2.38 -14.56
C GLN A 772 27.41 -3.31 -14.03
N PRO A 773 26.42 -3.70 -14.86
CA PRO A 773 25.34 -4.59 -14.43
C PRO A 773 25.91 -5.94 -13.97
N GLY A 774 25.30 -6.48 -12.93
CA GLY A 774 25.63 -7.76 -12.34
C GLY A 774 25.28 -7.77 -10.85
N LEU A 775 24.94 -8.93 -10.31
CA LEU A 775 24.44 -9.08 -8.96
C LEU A 775 25.34 -8.41 -7.89
N LYS A 776 26.68 -8.58 -8.02
CA LYS A 776 27.63 -7.96 -7.07
C LYS A 776 27.55 -6.44 -7.08
N SER A 777 27.49 -5.83 -8.23
CA SER A 777 27.39 -4.36 -8.37
C SER A 777 26.05 -3.84 -7.84
N THR A 778 24.96 -4.51 -8.16
CA THR A 778 23.62 -4.17 -7.66
C THR A 778 23.56 -4.29 -6.13
N LEU A 779 24.10 -5.37 -5.56
CA LEU A 779 24.19 -5.53 -4.11
C LEU A 779 25.09 -4.47 -3.48
N THR A 780 26.18 -4.10 -4.14
CA THR A 780 27.05 -3.01 -3.67
C THR A 780 26.30 -1.68 -3.60
N LEU A 781 25.57 -1.31 -4.64
CA LEU A 781 24.73 -0.09 -4.64
C LEU A 781 23.67 -0.12 -3.54
N LYS A 782 22.99 -1.26 -3.35
CA LYS A 782 22.02 -1.43 -2.27
C LYS A 782 22.64 -1.30 -0.88
N LEU A 783 23.83 -1.87 -0.66
CA LEU A 783 24.59 -1.72 0.60
C LEU A 783 25.02 -0.27 0.82
N MET A 784 25.49 0.42 -0.24
CA MET A 784 25.82 1.85 -0.16
C MET A 784 24.61 2.67 0.31
N ARG A 785 23.42 2.44 -0.28
CA ARG A 785 22.18 3.10 0.13
C ARG A 785 21.91 2.92 1.62
N ASP A 786 21.99 1.70 2.13
CA ASP A 786 21.67 1.40 3.52
C ASP A 786 22.74 2.00 4.48
N VAL A 787 24.03 2.02 4.10
CA VAL A 787 25.08 2.71 4.85
C VAL A 787 24.82 4.22 4.90
N ILE A 788 24.50 4.85 3.77
CA ILE A 788 24.17 6.29 3.72
C ILE A 788 22.96 6.56 4.62
N ARG A 789 21.87 5.79 4.48
CA ARG A 789 20.66 5.92 5.30
C ARG A 789 20.99 5.93 6.79
N ASN A 790 21.79 4.97 7.25
CA ASN A 790 22.18 4.88 8.66
C ASN A 790 22.95 6.12 9.12
N ARG A 791 23.82 6.68 8.28
CA ARG A 791 24.57 7.92 8.59
C ARG A 791 23.67 9.15 8.61
N LEU A 792 22.72 9.25 7.65
CA LEU A 792 21.76 10.35 7.61
C LEU A 792 20.89 10.37 8.88
N ILE A 793 20.37 9.22 9.29
CA ILE A 793 19.57 9.09 10.51
C ILE A 793 20.43 9.47 11.74
N SER A 794 21.60 8.87 11.90
CA SER A 794 22.46 9.09 13.05
C SER A 794 22.94 10.54 13.18
N VAL A 795 23.23 11.22 12.08
CA VAL A 795 23.79 12.57 12.09
C VAL A 795 22.69 13.63 12.01
N LEU A 796 21.87 13.60 10.95
CA LEU A 796 20.93 14.70 10.70
C LEU A 796 19.69 14.65 11.61
N ARG A 797 19.22 13.45 11.95
CA ARG A 797 18.06 13.29 12.82
C ARG A 797 18.45 13.24 14.29
N GLU A 798 19.29 12.27 14.68
CA GLU A 798 19.50 11.94 16.09
C GLU A 798 20.49 12.87 16.78
N ARG A 799 21.59 13.23 16.12
CA ARG A 799 22.60 14.10 16.73
C ARG A 799 22.27 15.59 16.63
N GLU A 800 21.84 16.03 15.43
CA GLU A 800 21.64 17.45 15.14
C GLU A 800 20.16 17.87 15.15
N SER A 801 19.22 16.92 15.11
CA SER A 801 17.75 17.16 15.10
C SER A 801 17.31 18.14 14.00
N LEU A 802 17.94 18.07 12.82
CA LEU A 802 17.69 18.99 11.70
C LEU A 802 16.59 18.53 10.77
N VAL A 803 16.31 17.23 10.76
CA VAL A 803 15.28 16.58 9.93
C VAL A 803 14.56 15.50 10.74
N TYR A 804 13.29 15.28 10.45
CA TYR A 804 12.55 14.18 11.09
C TYR A 804 12.85 12.83 10.45
N SER A 805 12.68 12.71 9.14
CA SER A 805 12.81 11.44 8.41
C SER A 805 13.61 11.64 7.12
N PRO A 806 14.96 11.57 7.19
CA PRO A 806 15.74 11.58 5.98
C PRO A 806 15.53 10.28 5.20
N TYR A 807 15.23 10.41 3.92
CA TYR A 807 14.97 9.30 3.03
C TYR A 807 16.07 9.20 1.97
N ILE A 808 16.41 7.97 1.59
CA ILE A 808 17.27 7.71 0.44
C ILE A 808 16.66 6.58 -0.39
N SER A 809 16.40 6.86 -1.65
CA SER A 809 16.04 5.86 -2.65
C SER A 809 17.24 5.49 -3.52
N LEU A 810 17.16 4.34 -4.14
CA LEU A 810 18.09 3.87 -5.16
C LEU A 810 17.28 3.36 -6.34
N MET A 811 17.45 4.00 -7.47
CA MET A 811 16.99 3.53 -8.77
C MET A 811 18.21 3.10 -9.58
N TYR A 812 18.09 2.00 -10.31
CA TYR A 812 19.16 1.53 -11.20
C TYR A 812 18.57 0.76 -12.37
N GLU A 813 19.23 0.85 -13.49
CA GLU A 813 18.83 0.22 -14.74
C GLU A 813 20.06 -0.34 -15.47
N GLY A 814 20.11 -1.67 -15.57
CA GLY A 814 21.25 -2.33 -16.23
C GLY A 814 21.13 -2.31 -17.76
N ILE A 815 19.92 -2.31 -18.29
CA ILE A 815 19.60 -2.26 -19.72
C ILE A 815 18.54 -1.18 -19.93
N PRO A 816 18.75 -0.21 -20.85
CA PRO A 816 19.86 -0.13 -21.82
C PRO A 816 21.09 0.64 -21.36
N TRP A 817 20.99 1.56 -20.41
CA TRP A 817 22.02 2.62 -20.23
C TRP A 817 23.00 2.37 -19.10
N ARG A 818 22.77 1.37 -18.26
CA ARG A 818 23.65 1.01 -17.13
C ARG A 818 23.80 2.14 -16.12
N THR A 819 22.69 2.81 -15.81
CA THR A 819 22.64 3.97 -14.93
C THR A 819 22.13 3.63 -13.54
N PHE A 820 22.51 4.41 -12.55
CA PHE A 820 21.94 4.42 -11.21
C PHE A 820 21.71 5.86 -10.74
N TYR A 821 20.78 6.00 -9.81
CA TYR A 821 20.43 7.25 -9.13
C TYR A 821 20.22 6.99 -7.65
N PHE A 822 20.93 7.75 -6.80
CA PHE A 822 20.59 7.90 -5.38
C PHE A 822 19.88 9.22 -5.22
N ASP A 823 18.66 9.17 -4.69
CA ASP A 823 17.89 10.34 -4.34
C ASP A 823 17.80 10.42 -2.81
N ILE A 824 18.40 11.48 -2.23
CA ILE A 824 18.41 11.78 -0.81
C ILE A 824 17.50 12.97 -0.58
N ASN A 825 16.40 12.76 0.10
CA ASN A 825 15.42 13.80 0.35
C ASN A 825 14.96 13.87 1.80
N ALA A 826 14.50 15.03 2.20
CA ALA A 826 13.84 15.27 3.47
C ALA A 826 13.07 16.60 3.46
N SER A 827 12.20 16.73 4.46
CA SER A 827 11.62 18.00 4.86
C SER A 827 12.38 18.58 6.06
N ALA A 828 12.64 19.88 6.07
CA ALA A 828 13.36 20.55 7.13
C ALA A 828 12.89 22.01 7.31
N ASP A 829 13.28 22.65 8.43
CA ASP A 829 13.17 24.09 8.57
C ASP A 829 14.07 24.81 7.53
N ASN A 830 13.53 25.80 6.85
CA ASN A 830 14.28 26.62 5.87
C ASN A 830 15.63 27.12 6.39
N ARG A 831 15.76 27.35 7.71
CA ARG A 831 16.99 27.85 8.36
C ARG A 831 18.07 26.78 8.46
N ASN A 832 17.67 25.51 8.47
CA ASN A 832 18.57 24.37 8.66
C ASN A 832 19.26 23.95 7.36
N MET A 833 18.74 24.35 6.20
CA MET A 833 19.24 23.91 4.90
C MET A 833 20.75 24.12 4.68
N PRO A 834 21.36 25.25 5.05
CA PRO A 834 22.81 25.43 4.89
C PRO A 834 23.64 24.46 5.74
N GLU A 835 23.17 24.09 6.93
CA GLU A 835 23.84 23.16 7.82
C GLU A 835 23.66 21.72 7.32
N ILE A 836 22.46 21.37 6.85
CA ILE A 836 22.18 20.09 6.22
C ILE A 836 23.08 19.85 5.01
N ASP A 837 23.26 20.85 4.14
CA ASP A 837 24.15 20.78 2.96
C ASP A 837 25.60 20.47 3.36
N ILE A 838 26.10 21.12 4.40
CA ILE A 838 27.47 20.90 4.91
C ILE A 838 27.60 19.48 5.47
N LEU A 839 26.70 19.10 6.37
CA LEU A 839 26.75 17.81 7.04
C LEU A 839 26.55 16.63 6.08
N LEU A 840 25.65 16.75 5.09
CA LEU A 840 25.46 15.74 4.07
C LEU A 840 26.77 15.49 3.30
N LYS A 841 27.44 16.54 2.86
CA LYS A 841 28.73 16.44 2.16
C LYS A 841 29.82 15.85 3.04
N GLU A 842 29.87 16.23 4.31
CA GLU A 842 30.81 15.63 5.27
C GLU A 842 30.58 14.15 5.48
N ILE A 843 29.30 13.71 5.57
CA ILE A 843 28.93 12.30 5.68
C ILE A 843 29.45 11.53 4.46
N LEU A 844 29.13 12.00 3.27
CA LEU A 844 29.52 11.34 2.03
C LEU A 844 31.04 11.32 1.84
N HIS A 845 31.72 12.43 2.14
CA HIS A 845 33.18 12.52 2.07
C HIS A 845 33.87 11.57 3.06
N LYS A 846 33.37 11.42 4.28
CA LYS A 846 33.87 10.44 5.24
C LYS A 846 33.75 9.01 4.73
N LEU A 847 32.62 8.66 4.10
CA LEU A 847 32.41 7.34 3.50
C LEU A 847 33.38 7.05 2.33
N GLN A 848 33.84 8.07 1.62
CA GLN A 848 34.86 7.96 0.59
C GLN A 848 36.27 7.73 1.16
N LEU A 849 36.57 8.36 2.30
CA LEU A 849 37.92 8.30 2.90
C LEU A 849 38.13 7.10 3.84
N GLN A 850 37.10 6.67 4.53
CA GLN A 850 37.17 5.71 5.62
C GLN A 850 36.34 4.45 5.31
N GLU A 851 36.90 3.30 5.64
CA GLU A 851 36.14 2.05 5.58
C GLU A 851 35.13 2.02 6.73
N ILE A 852 33.95 1.47 6.46
CA ILE A 852 32.96 1.18 7.49
C ILE A 852 33.44 0.00 8.37
N GLY A 853 32.92 -0.13 9.57
CA GLY A 853 33.27 -1.23 10.47
C GLY A 853 32.84 -2.58 9.90
N GLU A 854 33.64 -3.60 10.11
CA GLU A 854 33.32 -5.00 9.71
C GLU A 854 32.00 -5.47 10.34
N GLU A 855 31.75 -5.10 11.59
CA GLU A 855 30.53 -5.45 12.30
C GLU A 855 29.30 -4.75 11.70
N GLU A 856 29.41 -3.48 11.38
CA GLU A 856 28.35 -2.72 10.72
C GLU A 856 27.98 -3.34 9.37
N LEU A 857 28.96 -3.65 8.54
CA LEU A 857 28.73 -4.30 7.25
C LEU A 857 28.06 -5.67 7.43
N ARG A 858 28.49 -6.46 8.40
CA ARG A 858 27.91 -7.77 8.70
C ARG A 858 26.43 -7.65 9.08
N ASN A 859 26.08 -6.67 9.89
CA ASN A 859 24.70 -6.42 10.30
C ASN A 859 23.82 -6.04 9.11
N ILE A 860 24.29 -5.14 8.24
CA ILE A 860 23.56 -4.77 7.02
C ILE A 860 23.40 -5.97 6.08
N LYS A 861 24.46 -6.75 5.85
CA LYS A 861 24.36 -7.98 5.03
C LYS A 861 23.35 -8.98 5.59
N ARG A 862 23.31 -9.12 6.91
CA ARG A 862 22.33 -9.99 7.57
C ARG A 862 20.90 -9.55 7.26
N SER A 863 20.60 -8.26 7.27
CA SER A 863 19.26 -7.76 6.88
C SER A 863 18.90 -8.12 5.43
N PHE A 864 19.86 -8.13 4.52
CA PHE A 864 19.65 -8.56 3.14
C PHE A 864 19.31 -10.05 3.02
N LEU A 865 19.97 -10.88 3.80
CA LEU A 865 19.68 -12.33 3.81
C LEU A 865 18.30 -12.62 4.39
N ILE A 866 17.92 -11.91 5.45
CA ILE A 866 16.60 -12.03 6.07
C ILE A 866 15.53 -11.57 5.07
N ALA A 867 15.66 -10.38 4.49
CA ALA A 867 14.71 -9.85 3.52
C ALA A 867 14.57 -10.76 2.30
N LYS A 868 15.68 -11.31 1.78
CA LYS A 868 15.64 -12.31 0.71
C LYS A 868 14.84 -13.53 1.10
N ARG A 869 15.09 -14.09 2.28
CA ARG A 869 14.40 -15.28 2.78
C ARG A 869 12.90 -15.04 2.95
N GLU A 870 12.52 -13.90 3.50
CA GLU A 870 11.12 -13.52 3.68
C GLU A 870 10.39 -13.27 2.35
N ALA A 871 11.03 -12.54 1.44
CA ALA A 871 10.45 -12.23 0.15
C ALA A 871 10.37 -13.44 -0.79
N LEU A 872 11.36 -14.32 -0.76
CA LEU A 872 11.51 -15.46 -1.67
C LEU A 872 11.26 -16.79 -0.97
N ASN A 873 10.26 -16.85 -0.09
CA ASN A 873 9.80 -18.12 0.44
C ASN A 873 9.07 -18.92 -0.66
N GLU A 874 8.93 -20.23 -0.43
CA GLU A 874 8.33 -21.14 -1.41
C GLU A 874 6.80 -20.97 -1.59
N GLU A 875 6.17 -20.16 -0.74
CA GLU A 875 4.75 -19.85 -0.76
C GLU A 875 4.45 -18.46 -1.37
N ALA A 876 5.42 -17.83 -2.02
CA ALA A 876 5.27 -16.47 -2.55
C ALA A 876 5.61 -16.38 -4.06
N PRO A 877 4.83 -17.00 -4.96
CA PRO A 877 5.11 -17.01 -6.41
C PRO A 877 5.14 -15.61 -7.01
N ALA A 878 4.33 -14.68 -6.52
CA ALA A 878 4.31 -13.30 -6.99
C ALA A 878 5.63 -12.57 -6.70
N ASN A 879 6.22 -12.78 -5.52
CA ASN A 879 7.51 -12.20 -5.15
C ASN A 879 8.65 -12.80 -5.99
N TRP A 880 8.62 -14.12 -6.21
CA TRP A 880 9.56 -14.78 -7.11
C TRP A 880 9.48 -14.22 -8.52
N ARG A 881 8.28 -14.09 -9.07
CA ARG A 881 8.05 -13.51 -10.40
C ARG A 881 8.63 -12.10 -10.50
N THR A 882 8.28 -11.22 -9.56
CA THR A 882 8.76 -9.83 -9.52
C THR A 882 10.28 -9.76 -9.44
N THR A 883 10.89 -10.58 -8.58
CA THR A 883 12.34 -10.62 -8.40
C THR A 883 13.05 -11.10 -9.67
N LEU A 884 12.58 -12.20 -10.27
CA LEU A 884 13.20 -12.75 -11.47
C LEU A 884 13.06 -11.83 -12.68
N VAL A 885 11.89 -11.21 -12.87
CA VAL A 885 11.67 -10.24 -13.93
C VAL A 885 12.60 -9.04 -13.77
N GLY A 886 12.68 -8.48 -12.56
CA GLY A 886 13.56 -7.34 -12.27
C GLY A 886 15.03 -7.66 -12.51
N LEU A 887 15.50 -8.81 -12.02
CA LEU A 887 16.86 -9.30 -12.21
C LEU A 887 17.21 -9.44 -13.69
N LEU A 888 16.35 -10.11 -14.47
CA LEU A 888 16.58 -10.36 -15.89
C LEU A 888 16.49 -9.10 -16.74
N LYS A 889 15.53 -8.21 -16.48
CA LYS A 889 15.46 -6.89 -17.14
C LYS A 889 16.69 -6.04 -16.84
N ASN A 890 17.28 -6.20 -15.67
CA ASN A 890 18.51 -5.52 -15.29
C ASN A 890 19.78 -6.15 -15.88
N GLY A 891 19.66 -7.24 -16.64
CA GLY A 891 20.78 -7.95 -17.23
C GLY A 891 21.62 -8.76 -16.25
N GLU A 892 21.05 -9.11 -15.10
CA GLU A 892 21.72 -9.94 -14.09
C GLU A 892 21.59 -11.43 -14.43
N SER A 893 22.57 -12.22 -13.96
CA SER A 893 22.66 -13.65 -14.25
C SER A 893 21.91 -14.49 -13.21
N LEU A 894 21.12 -15.48 -13.67
CA LEU A 894 20.54 -16.47 -12.78
C LEU A 894 21.63 -17.32 -12.08
N ALA A 895 22.76 -17.52 -12.72
CA ALA A 895 23.89 -18.25 -12.13
C ALA A 895 24.51 -17.49 -10.96
N ASP A 896 24.61 -16.16 -11.04
CA ASP A 896 25.08 -15.33 -9.92
C ASP A 896 24.01 -15.29 -8.82
N PHE A 897 22.74 -15.22 -9.19
CA PHE A 897 21.63 -15.24 -8.24
C PHE A 897 21.53 -16.56 -7.47
N GLU A 898 21.87 -17.69 -8.09
CA GLU A 898 22.01 -19.00 -7.45
C GLU A 898 23.06 -18.97 -6.33
N GLN A 899 24.09 -18.12 -6.46
CA GLN A 899 25.16 -17.93 -5.50
C GLN A 899 25.05 -16.62 -4.70
N TYR A 900 23.82 -16.12 -4.51
CA TYR A 900 23.54 -14.81 -3.90
C TYR A 900 24.31 -14.57 -2.60
N GLU A 901 24.32 -15.55 -1.68
CA GLU A 901 24.98 -15.41 -0.38
C GLU A 901 26.50 -15.27 -0.52
N GLN A 902 27.12 -16.07 -1.38
CA GLN A 902 28.55 -15.97 -1.65
C GLN A 902 28.91 -14.63 -2.31
N CYS A 903 28.04 -14.17 -3.21
CA CYS A 903 28.19 -12.89 -3.86
C CYS A 903 28.13 -11.74 -2.84
N LEU A 904 27.12 -11.75 -1.96
CA LEU A 904 26.96 -10.77 -0.88
C LEU A 904 28.16 -10.78 0.08
N GLU A 905 28.62 -11.96 0.51
CA GLU A 905 29.79 -12.10 1.41
C GLU A 905 31.09 -11.58 0.79
N SER A 906 31.24 -11.66 -0.53
CA SER A 906 32.41 -11.16 -1.26
C SER A 906 32.59 -9.64 -1.22
N ILE A 907 31.58 -8.88 -0.79
CA ILE A 907 31.65 -7.42 -0.67
C ILE A 907 32.26 -7.05 0.68
N THR A 908 33.40 -6.39 0.68
CA THR A 908 34.16 -6.00 1.88
C THR A 908 34.01 -4.51 2.19
N PRO A 909 34.41 -4.02 3.37
CA PRO A 909 34.49 -2.58 3.65
C PRO A 909 35.32 -1.82 2.63
N ALA A 910 36.43 -2.40 2.18
CA ALA A 910 37.27 -1.84 1.11
C ALA A 910 36.50 -1.72 -0.22
N THR A 911 35.76 -2.78 -0.59
CA THR A 911 34.89 -2.75 -1.80
C THR A 911 33.88 -1.60 -1.74
N LEU A 912 33.25 -1.38 -0.58
CA LEU A 912 32.29 -0.29 -0.43
C LEU A 912 32.96 1.09 -0.48
N ARG A 913 34.12 1.26 0.17
CA ARG A 913 34.88 2.51 0.07
C ARG A 913 35.27 2.82 -1.38
N GLU A 914 35.74 1.83 -2.13
CA GLU A 914 36.03 2.00 -3.57
C GLU A 914 34.78 2.37 -4.36
N ALA A 915 33.62 1.76 -4.04
CA ALA A 915 32.36 2.07 -4.67
C ALA A 915 31.86 3.50 -4.32
N PHE A 916 32.01 3.94 -3.08
CA PHE A 916 31.73 5.33 -2.69
C PHE A 916 32.59 6.34 -3.48
N ASN A 917 33.86 6.03 -3.68
CA ASN A 917 34.73 6.89 -4.51
C ASN A 917 34.37 6.87 -5.99
N SER A 918 33.92 5.72 -6.51
CA SER A 918 33.62 5.56 -7.94
C SER A 918 32.24 6.07 -8.33
N TYR A 919 31.24 5.95 -7.44
CA TYR A 919 29.83 6.19 -7.74
C TYR A 919 29.28 7.48 -7.17
N LEU A 920 29.87 8.07 -6.10
CA LEU A 920 29.42 9.33 -5.54
C LEU A 920 30.39 10.45 -5.88
N SER A 921 29.96 11.36 -6.73
CA SER A 921 30.73 12.57 -7.03
C SER A 921 30.15 13.75 -6.28
N LEU A 922 30.93 14.37 -5.40
CA LEU A 922 30.53 15.62 -4.72
C LEU A 922 30.67 16.85 -5.66
N GLU A 923 31.25 16.68 -6.82
CA GLU A 923 31.39 17.73 -7.85
C GLU A 923 30.32 17.62 -8.94
N ASN A 924 29.64 16.47 -9.05
CA ASN A 924 28.61 16.19 -10.05
C ASN A 924 27.36 15.59 -9.38
N TYR A 925 26.42 16.45 -9.03
CA TYR A 925 25.11 16.05 -8.46
C TYR A 925 24.07 17.14 -8.76
N SER A 926 22.81 16.82 -8.65
CA SER A 926 21.73 17.80 -8.70
C SER A 926 21.15 18.02 -7.30
N LEU A 927 20.87 19.28 -6.95
CA LEU A 927 20.13 19.66 -5.76
C LEU A 927 18.92 20.48 -6.19
N LEU A 928 17.75 19.92 -5.99
CA LEU A 928 16.49 20.61 -6.19
C LEU A 928 15.89 20.90 -4.80
N TYR A 929 15.30 22.08 -4.61
CA TYR A 929 14.70 22.40 -3.33
C TYR A 929 13.52 23.39 -3.46
N LEU A 930 12.57 23.26 -2.57
CA LEU A 930 11.47 24.21 -2.38
C LEU A 930 11.81 25.12 -1.22
N SER A 931 11.96 26.41 -1.47
CA SER A 931 12.25 27.36 -0.38
C SER A 931 11.84 28.79 -0.73
N LYS A 932 11.40 29.55 0.29
CA LYS A 932 11.18 30.98 0.15
C LYS A 932 12.51 31.75 0.02
N ASN A 933 13.59 31.21 0.57
CA ASN A 933 14.93 31.82 0.57
C ASN A 933 15.88 31.06 -0.36
N LYS A 934 16.45 31.72 -1.34
CA LYS A 934 17.50 31.14 -2.18
C LYS A 934 18.74 30.77 -1.35
N LEU A 935 19.34 29.62 -1.61
CA LEU A 935 20.65 29.26 -1.05
C LEU A 935 21.69 30.26 -1.54
N LYS A 936 22.63 30.64 -0.67
CA LYS A 936 23.69 31.66 -0.99
C LYS A 936 24.58 31.30 -2.20
N ASN A 937 24.52 30.07 -2.69
CA ASN A 937 25.30 29.59 -3.83
C ASN A 937 24.58 29.69 -5.19
N ASP A 938 23.32 30.12 -5.25
CA ASP A 938 22.54 30.31 -6.49
C ASP A 938 22.99 31.51 -7.36
N THR A 939 24.00 32.24 -6.94
CA THR A 939 24.35 33.55 -7.54
C THR A 939 25.39 33.48 -8.67
N LYS A 940 25.68 32.32 -9.26
CA LYS A 940 26.70 32.20 -10.31
C LYS A 940 26.20 31.69 -11.67
N ASN A 941 24.91 31.64 -11.92
CA ASN A 941 24.43 31.43 -13.30
C ASN A 941 23.24 32.35 -13.60
N ASN A 942 23.54 33.58 -13.97
CA ASN A 942 22.74 34.50 -14.79
C ASN A 942 23.59 34.97 -15.94
#